data_cf7eb47bfe9a22d859540ff432cca1fc
#
_entry.id   cf7eb47bfe9a22d859540ff432cca1fc
#
_cell.length_a   1.000
_cell.length_b   1.000
_cell.length_c   1.000
_cell.angle_alpha   90.00
_cell.angle_beta   90.00
_cell.angle_gamma   90.00
#
_symmetry.space_group_name_H-M   'P 1'
#
loop_
_entity.id
_entity.type
_entity.pdbx_description
1 polymer ?
#
loop_
_entity_poly.entity_id
_entity_poly.type
_entity_poly.pdbx_seq_one_letter_code
_entity_poly.pdbx_strand_id
1 'polypeptide(L)'
;MSHLPTLIADLALILISASIITLLFKWLKQPLVLGYIIAGLLAGPYINIFPTVGDIENINIWAEIGVIFLLFALGLEFSFKKLMNVGSTAFITAITEVISMLLIGYLVGQLLGWGTMNSIFLGGMLSMSSTTIIIKAFNDLELRNQRFTGIVFGTLVVEDLIAILMMVLLSTMAVSQDFVGEDLLISVLKVVFFLILWFLIGIFVIPAFLKKAKKLMNNETLLIVSLGLCLGMVVLATYTGFSTALGAFIMGSILAETIEAEHIEHIIQPVKDLFGAIFFVSVGMLVNPAVLVEYAWPVIIITLVTIIGKAIFSSFGVLLSGEPLNTSIKSGFSLAQIGEFAFIIAGLGVSLKVLDPFISPIIVAVSVITTFTTPYFIRLANPFAEWLYKILPTKVQETLDRYASGKKTMNHDSDWKKLLKNMIGRVVIYSVLLTAIWLLSIQIIYPAISEMFTPITIWIKLVMCLGTLLLMTPFLWALISNKYNSSELFLKLWRDENYNHGRLVSLVLGRVSVALFFITSVVISYFKLNWGISVIIAIAVVALILILREDLTQYSRLETRFLANLNRREEVAKKRHPLKTSFNSDFNDKDLDLTSILVSPYSDYIGKSLGELSFRQNFGVNVVAITRGDLNIYIPKSSEHIYPQDKLTVVGTDTQLQEFRNRIEDVKNTSDMDAVDKKITLHSFTVDEEFRFLNQTIAQSHLGEKHDSIVVAIERNDELITLDKDTTFQLGDLVWIVGNREKIREILYLT
;
A
#
# COMPACT_ATOMS: atom_id res chain seq x y z
N MET A 1 -9.22 16.89 48.03
CA MET A 1 -8.37 16.12 47.11
C MET A 1 -8.92 16.35 45.72
N SER A 2 -8.15 16.93 44.82
CA SER A 2 -8.54 17.07 43.41
C SER A 2 -8.65 15.68 42.81
N HIS A 3 -9.87 15.19 42.54
CA HIS A 3 -10.07 13.93 41.85
C HIS A 3 -9.60 14.10 40.42
N LEU A 4 -8.54 13.35 40.03
CA LEU A 4 -8.13 13.23 38.62
C LEU A 4 -9.33 12.67 37.84
N PRO A 5 -9.72 13.26 36.71
CA PRO A 5 -10.75 12.67 35.85
C PRO A 5 -10.44 11.21 35.52
N THR A 6 -11.41 10.32 35.64
CA THR A 6 -11.25 8.88 35.39
C THR A 6 -10.66 8.61 34.03
N LEU A 7 -11.05 9.35 33.00
CA LEU A 7 -10.54 9.27 31.65
C LEU A 7 -9.00 9.42 31.55
N ILE A 8 -8.40 10.32 32.34
CA ILE A 8 -6.96 10.54 32.38
C ILE A 8 -6.27 9.41 33.14
N ALA A 9 -6.87 8.92 34.24
CA ALA A 9 -6.32 7.80 35.00
C ALA A 9 -6.29 6.52 34.15
N ASP A 10 -7.36 6.28 33.43
CA ASP A 10 -7.48 5.13 32.52
C ASP A 10 -6.47 5.21 31.36
N LEU A 11 -6.26 6.38 30.74
CA LEU A 11 -5.22 6.60 29.75
C LEU A 11 -3.81 6.37 30.30
N ALA A 12 -3.54 6.84 31.52
CA ALA A 12 -2.26 6.61 32.17
C ALA A 12 -2.01 5.10 32.37
N LEU A 13 -3.01 4.36 32.82
CA LEU A 13 -2.91 2.91 32.97
C LEU A 13 -2.67 2.21 31.64
N ILE A 14 -3.38 2.58 30.56
CA ILE A 14 -3.17 2.08 29.20
C ILE A 14 -1.73 2.29 28.77
N LEU A 15 -1.20 3.51 28.90
CA LEU A 15 0.15 3.83 28.44
C LEU A 15 1.26 3.19 29.29
N ILE A 16 1.06 3.09 30.61
CA ILE A 16 2.03 2.44 31.51
C ILE A 16 2.10 0.94 31.19
N SER A 17 0.96 0.26 31.09
CA SER A 17 0.90 -1.16 30.77
C SER A 17 1.48 -1.45 29.36
N ALA A 18 1.13 -0.62 28.38
CA ALA A 18 1.70 -0.67 27.04
C ALA A 18 3.24 -0.55 27.08
N SER A 19 3.77 0.42 27.81
CA SER A 19 5.22 0.68 27.89
C SER A 19 5.98 -0.51 28.44
N ILE A 20 5.53 -1.08 29.56
CA ILE A 20 6.19 -2.22 30.20
C ILE A 20 6.22 -3.44 29.27
N ILE A 21 5.05 -3.78 28.71
CA ILE A 21 4.93 -4.96 27.84
C ILE A 21 5.65 -4.74 26.50
N THR A 22 5.66 -3.52 25.96
CA THR A 22 6.41 -3.20 24.74
C THR A 22 7.89 -3.49 24.89
N LEU A 23 8.50 -3.08 26.01
CA LEU A 23 9.90 -3.35 26.31
C LEU A 23 10.17 -4.86 26.39
N LEU A 24 9.28 -5.60 27.07
CA LEU A 24 9.37 -7.05 27.19
C LEU A 24 9.26 -7.75 25.82
N PHE A 25 8.28 -7.34 24.97
CA PHE A 25 8.07 -7.94 23.66
C PHE A 25 9.17 -7.61 22.66
N LYS A 26 9.77 -6.41 22.74
CA LYS A 26 10.99 -6.07 21.99
C LYS A 26 12.17 -6.97 22.40
N TRP A 27 12.35 -7.21 23.69
CA TRP A 27 13.38 -8.12 24.20
C TRP A 27 13.14 -9.57 23.73
N LEU A 28 11.89 -10.02 23.76
CA LEU A 28 11.48 -11.35 23.27
C LEU A 28 11.46 -11.45 21.73
N LYS A 29 11.73 -10.36 21.00
CA LYS A 29 11.63 -10.25 19.52
C LYS A 29 10.25 -10.65 18.98
N GLN A 30 9.18 -10.42 19.76
CA GLN A 30 7.80 -10.72 19.38
C GLN A 30 7.10 -9.49 18.75
N PRO A 31 6.01 -9.66 17.96
CA PRO A 31 5.23 -8.56 17.43
C PRO A 31 4.64 -7.67 18.53
N LEU A 32 4.78 -6.34 18.40
CA LEU A 32 4.33 -5.39 19.43
C LEU A 32 2.81 -5.40 19.63
N VAL A 33 2.05 -5.62 18.56
CA VAL A 33 0.58 -5.71 18.61
C VAL A 33 0.11 -6.79 19.58
N LEU A 34 0.75 -7.98 19.59
CA LEU A 34 0.48 -9.02 20.58
C LEU A 34 0.75 -8.52 21.99
N GLY A 35 1.87 -7.80 22.18
CA GLY A 35 2.21 -7.22 23.47
C GLY A 35 1.15 -6.26 23.95
N TYR A 36 0.65 -5.37 23.11
CA TYR A 36 -0.41 -4.44 23.45
C TYR A 36 -1.71 -5.13 23.89
N ILE A 37 -2.13 -6.17 23.15
CA ILE A 37 -3.33 -6.95 23.51
C ILE A 37 -3.15 -7.63 24.87
N ILE A 38 -1.98 -8.25 25.12
CA ILE A 38 -1.68 -8.90 26.40
C ILE A 38 -1.60 -7.87 27.54
N ALA A 39 -0.99 -6.69 27.28
CA ALA A 39 -0.98 -5.60 28.24
C ALA A 39 -2.40 -5.19 28.66
N GLY A 40 -3.29 -5.06 27.65
CA GLY A 40 -4.71 -4.77 27.88
C GLY A 40 -5.42 -5.86 28.64
N LEU A 41 -5.24 -7.12 28.29
CA LEU A 41 -5.82 -8.26 28.98
C LEU A 41 -5.42 -8.28 30.47
N LEU A 42 -4.15 -8.01 30.79
CA LEU A 42 -3.63 -7.99 32.16
C LEU A 42 -4.09 -6.78 32.97
N ALA A 43 -4.23 -5.61 32.35
CA ALA A 43 -4.68 -4.36 32.97
C ALA A 43 -6.21 -4.16 32.88
N GLY A 44 -6.90 -5.07 32.19
CA GLY A 44 -8.35 -5.00 31.98
C GLY A 44 -9.18 -5.34 33.24
N PRO A 45 -10.48 -5.02 33.21
CA PRO A 45 -11.37 -5.14 34.38
C PRO A 45 -11.64 -6.57 34.82
N TYR A 46 -11.25 -7.56 33.99
CA TYR A 46 -11.51 -9.00 34.28
C TYR A 46 -10.39 -9.69 35.06
N ILE A 47 -9.19 -9.08 35.16
CA ILE A 47 -8.03 -9.64 35.87
C ILE A 47 -7.64 -8.71 37.02
N ASN A 48 -8.03 -9.06 38.24
CA ASN A 48 -7.83 -8.24 39.45
C ASN A 48 -6.42 -8.38 40.08
N ILE A 49 -5.36 -8.52 39.26
CA ILE A 49 -3.97 -8.64 39.76
C ILE A 49 -3.30 -7.26 39.86
N PHE A 50 -3.68 -6.32 39.00
CA PHE A 50 -3.13 -4.97 38.87
C PHE A 50 -4.22 -3.92 39.09
N PRO A 51 -3.86 -2.63 39.25
CA PRO A 51 -4.85 -1.54 39.17
C PRO A 51 -5.62 -1.69 37.84
N THR A 52 -6.95 -1.73 37.95
CA THR A 52 -7.84 -1.88 36.81
C THR A 52 -8.47 -0.54 36.43
N VAL A 53 -8.96 -0.50 35.20
CA VAL A 53 -9.66 0.68 34.66
C VAL A 53 -10.91 0.98 35.45
N GLY A 54 -11.17 2.28 35.69
CA GLY A 54 -12.31 2.75 36.47
C GLY A 54 -13.64 2.65 35.72
N ASP A 55 -13.63 2.78 34.39
CA ASP A 55 -14.85 2.80 33.56
C ASP A 55 -14.63 2.15 32.17
N ILE A 56 -15.49 1.19 31.85
CA ILE A 56 -15.47 0.50 30.55
C ILE A 56 -15.84 1.44 29.40
N GLU A 57 -16.67 2.46 29.64
CA GLU A 57 -17.05 3.44 28.63
C GLU A 57 -15.84 4.26 28.18
N ASN A 58 -14.95 4.61 29.09
CA ASN A 58 -13.68 5.27 28.77
C ASN A 58 -12.79 4.41 27.86
N ILE A 59 -12.75 3.07 28.06
CA ILE A 59 -11.99 2.17 27.21
C ILE A 59 -12.52 2.22 25.78
N ASN A 60 -13.84 2.21 25.61
CA ASN A 60 -14.46 2.29 24.29
C ASN A 60 -14.16 3.62 23.59
N ILE A 61 -14.18 4.74 24.32
CA ILE A 61 -13.82 6.06 23.78
C ILE A 61 -12.37 6.06 23.29
N TRP A 62 -11.42 5.55 24.10
CA TRP A 62 -10.03 5.48 23.71
C TRP A 62 -9.78 4.52 22.54
N ALA A 63 -10.51 3.42 22.49
CA ALA A 63 -10.46 2.50 21.35
C ALA A 63 -10.97 3.18 20.07
N GLU A 64 -12.08 3.93 20.14
CA GLU A 64 -12.62 4.64 18.97
C GLU A 64 -11.67 5.72 18.46
N ILE A 65 -11.09 6.53 19.35
CA ILE A 65 -10.08 7.52 18.97
C ILE A 65 -8.88 6.83 18.31
N GLY A 66 -8.44 5.69 18.87
CA GLY A 66 -7.36 4.89 18.31
C GLY A 66 -7.65 4.40 16.88
N VAL A 67 -8.86 3.89 16.63
CA VAL A 67 -9.30 3.46 15.30
C VAL A 67 -9.31 4.64 14.32
N ILE A 68 -9.80 5.81 14.72
CA ILE A 68 -9.82 7.00 13.85
C ILE A 68 -8.41 7.33 13.34
N PHE A 69 -7.42 7.42 14.23
CA PHE A 69 -6.05 7.77 13.82
C PHE A 69 -5.34 6.64 13.08
N LEU A 70 -5.61 5.37 13.42
CA LEU A 70 -5.11 4.22 12.65
C LEU A 70 -5.63 4.24 11.21
N LEU A 71 -6.94 4.42 11.02
CA LEU A 71 -7.55 4.42 9.69
C LEU A 71 -7.20 5.66 8.89
N PHE A 72 -7.01 6.79 9.55
CA PHE A 72 -6.49 7.99 8.90
C PHE A 72 -5.08 7.77 8.35
N ALA A 73 -4.18 7.21 9.15
CA ALA A 73 -2.82 6.89 8.71
C ALA A 73 -2.81 5.85 7.60
N LEU A 74 -3.65 4.80 7.71
CA LEU A 74 -3.82 3.82 6.66
C LEU A 74 -4.34 4.46 5.36
N GLY A 75 -5.29 5.39 5.47
CA GLY A 75 -5.75 6.18 4.33
C GLY A 75 -4.62 6.95 3.65
N LEU A 76 -3.67 7.51 4.41
CA LEU A 76 -2.48 8.20 3.87
C LEU A 76 -1.53 7.25 3.13
N GLU A 77 -1.40 6.01 3.58
CA GLU A 77 -0.60 4.98 2.89
C GLU A 77 -1.28 4.49 1.60
N PHE A 78 -2.62 4.65 1.53
CA PHE A 78 -3.44 4.22 0.41
C PHE A 78 -3.28 5.16 -0.79
N SER A 79 -2.90 4.60 -1.94
CA SER A 79 -2.92 5.31 -3.23
C SER A 79 -3.60 4.44 -4.28
N PHE A 80 -4.57 5.03 -4.96
CA PHE A 80 -5.30 4.37 -6.06
C PHE A 80 -4.36 3.85 -7.15
N LYS A 81 -3.20 4.52 -7.32
CA LYS A 81 -2.17 4.12 -8.28
C LYS A 81 -1.32 2.96 -7.82
N LYS A 82 -1.03 2.85 -6.52
CA LYS A 82 -0.38 1.65 -5.98
C LYS A 82 -1.23 0.43 -6.32
N LEU A 83 -2.55 0.52 -6.17
CA LEU A 83 -3.49 -0.54 -6.55
C LEU A 83 -3.46 -0.87 -8.04
N MET A 84 -3.42 0.15 -8.92
CA MET A 84 -3.34 -0.08 -10.38
C MET A 84 -2.02 -0.72 -10.83
N ASN A 85 -0.97 -0.59 -10.03
CA ASN A 85 0.35 -1.17 -10.27
C ASN A 85 0.54 -2.53 -9.59
N VAL A 86 -0.41 -2.95 -8.73
CA VAL A 86 -0.44 -4.30 -8.18
C VAL A 86 -0.69 -5.29 -9.32
N GLY A 87 0.16 -6.28 -9.42
CA GLY A 87 0.08 -7.28 -10.49
C GLY A 87 -1.24 -8.07 -10.45
N SER A 88 -1.68 -8.57 -11.61
CA SER A 88 -2.90 -9.38 -11.73
C SER A 88 -2.90 -10.60 -10.80
N THR A 89 -1.73 -11.16 -10.51
CA THR A 89 -1.56 -12.29 -9.59
C THR A 89 -2.05 -11.95 -8.19
N ALA A 90 -1.57 -10.84 -7.63
CA ALA A 90 -1.96 -10.42 -6.29
C ALA A 90 -3.46 -10.05 -6.19
N PHE A 91 -4.00 -9.40 -7.23
CA PHE A 91 -5.43 -9.07 -7.30
C PHE A 91 -6.32 -10.32 -7.33
N ILE A 92 -6.00 -11.30 -8.20
CA ILE A 92 -6.74 -12.56 -8.30
C ILE A 92 -6.65 -13.31 -6.98
N THR A 93 -5.48 -13.35 -6.35
CA THR A 93 -5.26 -14.02 -5.07
C THR A 93 -6.12 -13.41 -3.98
N ALA A 94 -6.08 -12.09 -3.79
CA ALA A 94 -6.85 -11.40 -2.76
C ALA A 94 -8.36 -11.60 -2.94
N ILE A 95 -8.88 -11.45 -4.16
CA ILE A 95 -10.31 -11.66 -4.44
C ILE A 95 -10.72 -13.11 -4.15
N THR A 96 -9.93 -14.08 -4.59
CA THR A 96 -10.22 -15.51 -4.36
C THR A 96 -10.22 -15.82 -2.87
N GLU A 97 -9.22 -15.35 -2.14
CA GLU A 97 -9.10 -15.56 -0.69
C GLU A 97 -10.24 -14.91 0.07
N VAL A 98 -10.49 -13.61 -0.14
CA VAL A 98 -11.52 -12.86 0.60
C VAL A 98 -12.90 -13.44 0.37
N ILE A 99 -13.29 -13.71 -0.88
CA ILE A 99 -14.61 -14.31 -1.17
C ILE A 99 -14.73 -15.68 -0.52
N SER A 100 -13.71 -16.54 -0.63
CA SER A 100 -13.74 -17.87 -0.06
C SER A 100 -13.79 -17.84 1.46
N MET A 101 -12.98 -17.00 2.11
CA MET A 101 -12.95 -16.90 3.58
C MET A 101 -14.21 -16.25 4.13
N LEU A 102 -14.80 -15.26 3.43
CA LEU A 102 -16.08 -14.69 3.81
C LEU A 102 -17.19 -15.75 3.78
N LEU A 103 -17.23 -16.58 2.75
CA LEU A 103 -18.22 -17.64 2.59
C LEU A 103 -18.02 -18.73 3.63
N ILE A 104 -16.79 -19.16 3.88
CA ILE A 104 -16.49 -20.18 4.91
C ILE A 104 -16.76 -19.65 6.32
N GLY A 105 -16.35 -18.41 6.63
CA GLY A 105 -16.63 -17.80 7.92
C GLY A 105 -18.13 -17.66 8.18
N TYR A 106 -18.90 -17.30 7.14
CA TYR A 106 -20.37 -17.29 7.21
C TYR A 106 -20.91 -18.70 7.52
N LEU A 107 -20.47 -19.72 6.78
CA LEU A 107 -20.90 -21.11 6.98
C LEU A 107 -20.52 -21.62 8.39
N VAL A 108 -19.33 -21.34 8.87
CA VAL A 108 -18.88 -21.73 10.20
C VAL A 108 -19.72 -21.05 11.28
N GLY A 109 -20.01 -19.76 11.13
CA GLY A 109 -20.89 -19.04 12.06
C GLY A 109 -22.29 -19.64 12.11
N GLN A 110 -22.88 -19.99 10.95
CA GLN A 110 -24.17 -20.69 10.90
C GLN A 110 -24.13 -22.08 11.54
N LEU A 111 -23.05 -22.86 11.30
CA LEU A 111 -22.86 -24.17 11.93
C LEU A 111 -22.70 -24.10 13.45
N LEU A 112 -22.11 -23.03 13.95
CA LEU A 112 -21.99 -22.75 15.39
C LEU A 112 -23.33 -22.22 16.00
N GLY A 113 -24.36 -22.05 15.19
CA GLY A 113 -25.69 -21.54 15.61
C GLY A 113 -25.70 -20.03 15.84
N TRP A 114 -24.75 -19.27 15.29
CA TRP A 114 -24.70 -17.84 15.41
C TRP A 114 -25.67 -17.17 14.43
N GLY A 115 -26.21 -16.02 14.82
CA GLY A 115 -27.10 -15.26 13.96
C GLY A 115 -26.44 -14.83 12.64
N THR A 116 -27.26 -14.51 11.65
CA THR A 116 -26.81 -14.16 10.29
C THR A 116 -25.77 -13.01 10.28
N MET A 117 -26.02 -11.95 11.08
CA MET A 117 -25.08 -10.81 11.19
C MET A 117 -23.74 -11.24 11.79
N ASN A 118 -23.78 -11.97 12.90
CA ASN A 118 -22.56 -12.51 13.52
C ASN A 118 -21.73 -13.35 12.52
N SER A 119 -22.41 -14.18 11.73
CA SER A 119 -21.78 -15.04 10.71
C SER A 119 -21.15 -14.24 9.57
N ILE A 120 -21.82 -13.19 9.10
CA ILE A 120 -21.28 -12.29 8.04
C ILE A 120 -20.06 -11.54 8.56
N PHE A 121 -20.17 -10.97 9.77
CA PHE A 121 -19.02 -10.28 10.39
C PHE A 121 -17.86 -11.24 10.63
N LEU A 122 -18.12 -12.47 11.09
CA LEU A 122 -17.09 -13.50 11.22
C LEU A 122 -16.35 -13.73 9.89
N GLY A 123 -17.08 -13.91 8.79
CA GLY A 123 -16.48 -14.07 7.47
C GLY A 123 -15.59 -12.89 7.07
N GLY A 124 -16.07 -11.68 7.30
CA GLY A 124 -15.29 -10.46 7.07
C GLY A 124 -14.02 -10.39 7.90
N MET A 125 -14.09 -10.75 9.19
CA MET A 125 -12.93 -10.76 10.08
C MET A 125 -11.89 -11.83 9.71
N LEU A 126 -12.32 -13.01 9.30
CA LEU A 126 -11.43 -14.11 8.90
C LEU A 126 -10.73 -13.86 7.57
N SER A 127 -11.27 -13.02 6.71
CA SER A 127 -10.71 -12.76 5.38
C SER A 127 -9.51 -11.79 5.38
N MET A 128 -9.18 -11.14 6.50
CA MET A 128 -8.15 -10.10 6.55
C MET A 128 -6.85 -10.62 7.15
N SER A 129 -5.72 -10.38 6.45
CA SER A 129 -4.37 -10.72 6.91
C SER A 129 -3.66 -9.49 7.50
N SER A 130 -2.62 -9.68 8.33
CA SER A 130 -1.81 -8.59 8.87
C SER A 130 -0.55 -8.36 8.07
N THR A 131 -0.42 -7.17 7.51
CA THR A 131 0.76 -6.71 6.79
C THR A 131 1.98 -6.63 7.72
N THR A 132 1.81 -6.12 8.93
CA THR A 132 2.90 -5.92 9.90
C THR A 132 3.52 -7.22 10.40
N ILE A 133 2.69 -8.24 10.67
CA ILE A 133 3.14 -9.55 11.14
C ILE A 133 3.93 -10.27 10.05
N ILE A 134 3.44 -10.24 8.80
CA ILE A 134 4.09 -10.90 7.66
C ILE A 134 5.42 -10.22 7.33
N ILE A 135 5.47 -8.87 7.29
CA ILE A 135 6.72 -8.14 7.06
C ILE A 135 7.77 -8.53 8.11
N LYS A 136 7.37 -8.57 9.38
CA LYS A 136 8.27 -8.98 10.46
C LYS A 136 8.73 -10.43 10.29
N ALA A 137 7.82 -11.35 10.04
CA ALA A 137 8.17 -12.76 9.84
C ALA A 137 9.13 -12.96 8.65
N PHE A 138 8.93 -12.25 7.54
CA PHE A 138 9.85 -12.31 6.39
C PHE A 138 11.21 -11.68 6.67
N ASN A 139 11.27 -10.62 7.49
CA ASN A 139 12.54 -10.04 7.92
C ASN A 139 13.30 -11.00 8.87
N ASP A 140 12.60 -11.59 9.84
CA ASP A 140 13.20 -12.52 10.81
C ASP A 140 13.65 -13.84 10.16
N LEU A 141 13.03 -14.24 9.04
CA LEU A 141 13.36 -15.42 8.25
C LEU A 141 14.25 -15.12 7.04
N GLU A 142 14.65 -13.85 6.83
CA GLU A 142 15.48 -13.38 5.71
C GLU A 142 14.90 -13.67 4.31
N LEU A 143 13.56 -13.74 4.22
CA LEU A 143 12.85 -14.12 2.99
C LEU A 143 12.43 -12.91 2.12
N ARG A 144 12.72 -11.66 2.54
CA ARG A 144 12.17 -10.44 1.95
C ARG A 144 12.39 -10.27 0.45
N ASN A 145 13.43 -10.88 -0.10
CA ASN A 145 13.81 -10.72 -1.50
C ASN A 145 13.38 -11.88 -2.40
N GLN A 146 12.57 -12.80 -1.91
CA GLN A 146 12.06 -13.89 -2.73
C GLN A 146 10.84 -13.44 -3.55
N ARG A 147 10.64 -14.04 -4.74
CA ARG A 147 9.55 -13.70 -5.67
C ARG A 147 8.17 -13.81 -5.02
N PHE A 148 7.91 -14.86 -4.24
CA PHE A 148 6.61 -15.07 -3.60
C PHE A 148 6.28 -13.97 -2.58
N THR A 149 7.28 -13.34 -1.95
CA THR A 149 7.05 -12.25 -0.98
C THR A 149 6.49 -11.01 -1.67
N GLY A 150 6.91 -10.73 -2.90
CA GLY A 150 6.32 -9.66 -3.73
C GLY A 150 4.84 -9.91 -4.03
N ILE A 151 4.46 -11.17 -4.30
CA ILE A 151 3.05 -11.56 -4.50
C ILE A 151 2.26 -11.37 -3.21
N VAL A 152 2.79 -11.83 -2.08
CA VAL A 152 2.17 -11.68 -0.75
C VAL A 152 1.97 -10.21 -0.41
N PHE A 153 2.97 -9.35 -0.58
CA PHE A 153 2.82 -7.92 -0.32
C PHE A 153 1.79 -7.26 -1.25
N GLY A 154 1.76 -7.64 -2.52
CA GLY A 154 0.74 -7.18 -3.44
C GLY A 154 -0.67 -7.62 -3.00
N THR A 155 -0.83 -8.87 -2.57
CA THR A 155 -2.10 -9.42 -2.05
C THR A 155 -2.57 -8.65 -0.83
N LEU A 156 -1.68 -8.40 0.15
CA LEU A 156 -1.99 -7.62 1.35
C LEU A 156 -2.47 -6.20 1.03
N VAL A 157 -1.83 -5.52 0.08
CA VAL A 157 -2.29 -4.19 -0.37
C VAL A 157 -3.72 -4.23 -0.92
N VAL A 158 -4.09 -5.30 -1.62
CA VAL A 158 -5.46 -5.47 -2.14
C VAL A 158 -6.42 -5.85 -1.02
N GLU A 159 -6.02 -6.73 -0.09
CA GLU A 159 -6.82 -7.09 1.09
C GLU A 159 -7.13 -5.87 1.95
N ASP A 160 -6.16 -5.00 2.21
CA ASP A 160 -6.35 -3.76 2.97
C ASP A 160 -7.41 -2.86 2.34
N LEU A 161 -7.41 -2.74 1.00
CA LEU A 161 -8.47 -2.04 0.28
C LEU A 161 -9.84 -2.71 0.44
N ILE A 162 -9.88 -4.04 0.28
CA ILE A 162 -11.13 -4.79 0.41
C ILE A 162 -11.65 -4.70 1.85
N ALA A 163 -10.76 -4.68 2.87
CA ALA A 163 -11.13 -4.51 4.26
C ALA A 163 -11.93 -3.21 4.48
N ILE A 164 -11.51 -2.13 3.84
CA ILE A 164 -12.20 -0.85 3.93
C ILE A 164 -13.58 -0.92 3.25
N LEU A 165 -13.63 -1.47 2.04
CA LEU A 165 -14.90 -1.68 1.34
C LEU A 165 -15.83 -2.59 2.16
N MET A 166 -15.27 -3.62 2.80
CA MET A 166 -15.99 -4.52 3.69
C MET A 166 -16.55 -3.78 4.92
N MET A 167 -15.77 -2.91 5.56
CA MET A 167 -16.25 -2.11 6.69
C MET A 167 -17.40 -1.20 6.28
N VAL A 168 -17.32 -0.57 5.11
CA VAL A 168 -18.40 0.25 4.55
C VAL A 168 -19.66 -0.58 4.31
N LEU A 169 -19.49 -1.74 3.70
CA LEU A 169 -20.59 -2.65 3.38
C LEU A 169 -21.26 -3.19 4.65
N LEU A 170 -20.46 -3.65 5.62
CA LEU A 170 -20.96 -4.15 6.90
C LEU A 170 -21.66 -3.07 7.72
N SER A 171 -21.10 -1.85 7.74
CA SER A 171 -21.73 -0.70 8.39
C SER A 171 -23.10 -0.36 7.77
N THR A 172 -23.19 -0.42 6.45
CA THR A 172 -24.45 -0.18 5.72
C THR A 172 -25.49 -1.26 6.00
N MET A 173 -25.07 -2.54 5.98
CA MET A 173 -25.94 -3.66 6.33
C MET A 173 -26.46 -3.61 7.76
N ALA A 174 -25.62 -3.16 8.69
CA ALA A 174 -25.98 -3.01 10.10
C ALA A 174 -27.07 -1.94 10.32
N VAL A 175 -27.03 -0.86 9.54
CA VAL A 175 -27.99 0.26 9.66
C VAL A 175 -29.35 -0.07 9.01
N SER A 176 -29.34 -0.81 7.88
CA SER A 176 -30.57 -1.07 7.11
C SER A 176 -31.50 -2.09 7.75
N GLN A 177 -31.02 -2.97 8.65
CA GLN A 177 -31.76 -4.06 9.34
C GLN A 177 -32.69 -4.93 8.47
N ASP A 178 -33.03 -4.52 7.24
CA ASP A 178 -33.85 -5.23 6.29
C ASP A 178 -33.01 -5.80 5.14
N PHE A 179 -33.02 -7.13 5.01
CA PHE A 179 -32.33 -7.87 3.93
C PHE A 179 -33.13 -7.94 2.63
N VAL A 180 -34.00 -6.98 2.37
CA VAL A 180 -34.73 -6.91 1.09
C VAL A 180 -33.76 -6.34 0.05
N GLY A 181 -33.48 -7.11 -0.99
CA GLY A 181 -32.39 -6.86 -1.94
C GLY A 181 -32.41 -5.49 -2.63
N GLU A 182 -33.55 -4.83 -2.73
CA GLU A 182 -33.70 -3.50 -3.33
C GLU A 182 -33.17 -2.41 -2.38
N ASP A 183 -33.50 -2.46 -1.09
CA ASP A 183 -33.05 -1.47 -0.09
C ASP A 183 -31.56 -1.58 0.18
N LEU A 184 -31.02 -2.79 0.18
CA LEU A 184 -29.56 -3.02 0.28
C LEU A 184 -28.84 -2.41 -0.92
N LEU A 185 -29.36 -2.61 -2.15
CA LEU A 185 -28.76 -2.02 -3.35
C LEU A 185 -28.76 -0.49 -3.28
N ILE A 186 -29.88 0.10 -2.88
CA ILE A 186 -30.02 1.57 -2.72
C ILE A 186 -29.03 2.09 -1.67
N SER A 187 -28.88 1.39 -0.54
CA SER A 187 -27.94 1.76 0.51
C SER A 187 -26.50 1.69 0.05
N VAL A 188 -26.09 0.64 -0.66
CA VAL A 188 -24.76 0.52 -1.28
C VAL A 188 -24.52 1.64 -2.28
N LEU A 189 -25.51 1.95 -3.13
CA LEU A 189 -25.42 3.05 -4.09
C LEU A 189 -25.26 4.42 -3.41
N LYS A 190 -25.96 4.66 -2.29
CA LYS A 190 -25.79 5.89 -1.49
C LYS A 190 -24.35 5.99 -0.97
N VAL A 191 -23.81 4.91 -0.39
CA VAL A 191 -22.42 4.90 0.11
C VAL A 191 -21.44 5.19 -1.02
N VAL A 192 -21.55 4.49 -2.14
CA VAL A 192 -20.69 4.70 -3.31
C VAL A 192 -20.79 6.15 -3.80
N PHE A 193 -21.99 6.71 -3.81
CA PHE A 193 -22.22 8.11 -4.18
C PHE A 193 -21.47 9.08 -3.25
N PHE A 194 -21.64 8.95 -1.93
CA PHE A 194 -20.96 9.84 -0.98
C PHE A 194 -19.45 9.68 -1.01
N LEU A 195 -18.95 8.45 -1.18
CA LEU A 195 -17.51 8.20 -1.37
C LEU A 195 -16.96 8.93 -2.59
N ILE A 196 -17.66 8.82 -3.72
CA ILE A 196 -17.28 9.50 -4.96
C ILE A 196 -17.33 11.02 -4.79
N LEU A 197 -18.38 11.53 -4.18
CA LEU A 197 -18.56 12.97 -3.95
C LEU A 197 -17.46 13.54 -3.06
N TRP A 198 -17.17 12.90 -1.93
CA TRP A 198 -16.12 13.34 -1.01
C TRP A 198 -14.73 13.26 -1.64
N PHE A 199 -14.48 12.19 -2.40
CA PHE A 199 -13.23 12.01 -3.10
C PHE A 199 -13.03 13.08 -4.20
N LEU A 200 -14.08 13.39 -4.95
CA LEU A 200 -14.08 14.45 -5.95
C LEU A 200 -13.80 15.83 -5.34
N ILE A 201 -14.57 16.20 -4.32
CA ILE A 201 -14.40 17.48 -3.63
C ILE A 201 -12.99 17.54 -3.04
N GLY A 202 -12.56 16.45 -2.39
CA GLY A 202 -11.25 16.34 -1.77
C GLY A 202 -10.10 16.55 -2.74
N ILE A 203 -10.11 15.90 -3.91
CA ILE A 203 -9.05 16.04 -4.92
C ILE A 203 -8.94 17.47 -5.46
N PHE A 204 -10.03 18.24 -5.52
CA PHE A 204 -9.98 19.61 -6.02
C PHE A 204 -9.70 20.64 -4.92
N VAL A 205 -10.40 20.53 -3.78
CA VAL A 205 -10.36 21.52 -2.71
C VAL A 205 -9.11 21.41 -1.85
N ILE A 206 -8.78 20.18 -1.41
CA ILE A 206 -7.68 19.97 -0.46
C ILE A 206 -6.31 20.32 -1.06
N PRO A 207 -5.92 19.86 -2.26
CA PRO A 207 -4.64 20.25 -2.86
C PRO A 207 -4.55 21.74 -3.14
N ALA A 208 -5.68 22.38 -3.54
CA ALA A 208 -5.72 23.83 -3.76
C ALA A 208 -5.50 24.60 -2.45
N PHE A 209 -6.15 24.17 -1.38
CA PHE A 209 -5.99 24.72 -0.04
C PHE A 209 -4.54 24.56 0.46
N LEU A 210 -3.99 23.33 0.46
CA LEU A 210 -2.63 23.07 0.90
C LEU A 210 -1.59 23.86 0.11
N LYS A 211 -1.77 23.96 -1.22
CA LYS A 211 -0.88 24.76 -2.08
C LYS A 211 -0.88 26.24 -1.68
N LYS A 212 -2.06 26.81 -1.38
CA LYS A 212 -2.19 28.21 -0.97
C LYS A 212 -1.60 28.45 0.42
N ALA A 213 -1.81 27.52 1.33
CA ALA A 213 -1.35 27.56 2.71
C ALA A 213 0.15 27.17 2.88
N LYS A 214 0.79 26.56 1.88
CA LYS A 214 2.17 26.03 1.96
C LYS A 214 3.20 27.00 2.54
N LYS A 215 3.08 28.29 2.23
CA LYS A 215 4.02 29.32 2.74
C LYS A 215 3.90 29.55 4.24
N LEU A 216 2.77 29.18 4.85
CA LEU A 216 2.47 29.34 6.27
C LEU A 216 2.63 28.05 7.08
N MET A 217 2.88 26.93 6.40
CA MET A 217 2.93 25.59 7.02
C MET A 217 4.37 25.21 7.37
N ASN A 218 4.60 25.02 8.65
CA ASN A 218 5.70 24.22 9.21
C ASN A 218 5.19 22.83 9.58
N ASN A 219 6.05 21.97 10.15
CA ASN A 219 5.68 20.61 10.55
C ASN A 219 4.53 20.57 11.55
N GLU A 220 4.56 21.45 12.54
CA GLU A 220 3.51 21.57 13.58
C GLU A 220 2.17 21.98 12.95
N THR A 221 2.17 23.04 12.15
CA THR A 221 0.96 23.54 11.50
C THR A 221 0.38 22.51 10.54
N LEU A 222 1.24 21.79 9.79
CA LEU A 222 0.82 20.75 8.85
C LEU A 222 0.18 19.57 9.60
N LEU A 223 0.74 19.17 10.77
CA LEU A 223 0.15 18.15 11.61
C LEU A 223 -1.24 18.56 12.11
N ILE A 224 -1.36 19.77 12.68
CA ILE A 224 -2.63 20.28 13.20
C ILE A 224 -3.69 20.36 12.10
N VAL A 225 -3.32 20.89 10.92
CA VAL A 225 -4.24 20.97 9.77
C VAL A 225 -4.66 19.59 9.28
N SER A 226 -3.75 18.63 9.20
CA SER A 226 -4.06 17.27 8.75
C SER A 226 -5.00 16.55 9.72
N LEU A 227 -4.75 16.68 11.03
CA LEU A 227 -5.63 16.11 12.07
C LEU A 227 -6.98 16.83 12.14
N GLY A 228 -6.99 18.16 11.95
CA GLY A 228 -8.22 18.94 11.87
C GLY A 228 -9.09 18.56 10.67
N LEU A 229 -8.49 18.33 9.51
CA LEU A 229 -9.18 17.81 8.32
C LEU A 229 -9.72 16.41 8.56
N CYS A 230 -8.93 15.53 9.20
CA CYS A 230 -9.34 14.17 9.57
C CYS A 230 -10.59 14.21 10.44
N LEU A 231 -10.52 14.89 11.58
CA LEU A 231 -11.64 14.98 12.52
C LEU A 231 -12.86 15.69 11.93
N GLY A 232 -12.64 16.72 11.09
CA GLY A 232 -13.71 17.39 10.36
C GLY A 232 -14.45 16.43 9.41
N MET A 233 -13.74 15.54 8.72
CA MET A 233 -14.36 14.51 7.88
C MET A 233 -15.05 13.43 8.71
N VAL A 234 -14.50 13.05 9.86
CA VAL A 234 -15.14 12.13 10.81
C VAL A 234 -16.50 12.68 11.22
N VAL A 235 -16.57 13.95 11.64
CA VAL A 235 -17.81 14.62 12.00
C VAL A 235 -18.78 14.65 10.82
N LEU A 236 -18.33 15.01 9.64
CA LEU A 236 -19.15 15.04 8.41
C LEU A 236 -19.71 13.66 8.07
N ALA A 237 -18.88 12.61 8.15
CA ALA A 237 -19.31 11.23 7.91
C ALA A 237 -20.39 10.80 8.90
N THR A 238 -20.21 11.09 10.19
CA THR A 238 -21.18 10.75 11.23
C THR A 238 -22.51 11.47 11.01
N TYR A 239 -22.51 12.76 10.65
CA TYR A 239 -23.73 13.49 10.31
C TYR A 239 -24.49 12.92 9.10
N THR A 240 -23.78 12.29 8.16
CA THR A 240 -24.40 11.65 7.00
C THR A 240 -24.77 10.18 7.22
N GLY A 241 -24.62 9.69 8.48
CA GLY A 241 -25.00 8.34 8.89
C GLY A 241 -23.94 7.27 8.61
N PHE A 242 -22.70 7.67 8.35
CA PHE A 242 -21.57 6.75 8.17
C PHE A 242 -20.73 6.63 9.44
N SER A 243 -19.86 5.60 9.48
CA SER A 243 -18.97 5.37 10.62
C SER A 243 -17.86 6.43 10.71
N THR A 244 -17.42 6.73 11.94
CA THR A 244 -16.26 7.57 12.25
C THR A 244 -15.00 7.08 11.56
N ALA A 245 -14.82 5.75 11.54
CA ALA A 245 -13.74 5.03 10.88
C ALA A 245 -13.64 5.34 9.38
N LEU A 246 -14.78 5.32 8.67
CA LEU A 246 -14.85 5.63 7.23
C LEU A 246 -14.45 7.09 6.97
N GLY A 247 -14.92 8.03 7.76
CA GLY A 247 -14.57 9.45 7.63
C GLY A 247 -13.06 9.68 7.72
N ALA A 248 -12.43 9.09 8.72
CA ALA A 248 -10.98 9.15 8.92
C ALA A 248 -10.20 8.60 7.72
N PHE A 249 -10.56 7.42 7.27
CA PHE A 249 -9.92 6.77 6.11
C PHE A 249 -10.05 7.60 4.83
N ILE A 250 -11.24 8.13 4.54
CA ILE A 250 -11.46 8.94 3.32
C ILE A 250 -10.56 10.17 3.33
N MET A 251 -10.47 10.89 4.46
CA MET A 251 -9.60 12.06 4.53
C MET A 251 -8.13 11.68 4.35
N GLY A 252 -7.68 10.58 4.96
CA GLY A 252 -6.35 10.04 4.75
C GLY A 252 -6.08 9.77 3.27
N SER A 253 -7.00 9.09 2.58
CA SER A 253 -6.89 8.76 1.14
C SER A 253 -6.88 9.99 0.25
N ILE A 254 -7.64 11.04 0.59
CA ILE A 254 -7.61 12.32 -0.13
C ILE A 254 -6.25 12.99 0.03
N LEU A 255 -5.71 13.04 1.26
CA LEU A 255 -4.41 13.61 1.54
C LEU A 255 -3.26 12.80 0.89
N ALA A 256 -3.43 11.48 0.76
CA ALA A 256 -2.49 10.59 0.08
C ALA A 256 -2.23 10.97 -1.39
N GLU A 257 -3.21 11.57 -2.06
CA GLU A 257 -3.05 12.02 -3.45
C GLU A 257 -2.43 13.43 -3.57
N THR A 258 -2.11 14.08 -2.44
CA THR A 258 -1.47 15.40 -2.43
C THR A 258 0.06 15.31 -2.57
N ILE A 259 0.70 16.42 -2.94
CA ILE A 259 2.18 16.49 -3.05
C ILE A 259 2.85 16.34 -1.69
N GLU A 260 2.18 16.78 -0.61
CA GLU A 260 2.70 16.75 0.75
C GLU A 260 2.44 15.40 1.45
N ALA A 261 1.87 14.40 0.75
CA ALA A 261 1.46 13.12 1.32
C ALA A 261 2.58 12.40 2.10
N GLU A 262 3.77 12.28 1.53
CA GLU A 262 4.92 11.63 2.19
C GLU A 262 5.36 12.39 3.46
N HIS A 263 5.29 13.71 3.40
CA HIS A 263 5.63 14.55 4.54
C HIS A 263 4.58 14.44 5.66
N ILE A 264 3.29 14.46 5.29
CA ILE A 264 2.17 14.24 6.21
C ILE A 264 2.26 12.85 6.84
N GLU A 265 2.50 11.80 6.06
CA GLU A 265 2.68 10.42 6.51
C GLU A 265 3.78 10.33 7.57
N HIS A 266 4.95 10.93 7.30
CA HIS A 266 6.07 10.94 8.24
C HIS A 266 5.76 11.67 9.55
N ILE A 267 5.06 12.81 9.50
CA ILE A 267 4.71 13.59 10.70
C ILE A 267 3.63 12.88 11.54
N ILE A 268 2.71 12.16 10.89
CA ILE A 268 1.61 11.45 11.55
C ILE A 268 2.03 10.11 12.12
N GLN A 269 3.15 9.52 11.66
CA GLN A 269 3.60 8.21 12.13
C GLN A 269 3.67 8.08 13.66
N PRO A 270 4.26 9.03 14.44
CA PRO A 270 4.25 8.95 15.89
C PRO A 270 2.85 8.97 16.51
N VAL A 271 1.91 9.71 15.90
CA VAL A 271 0.50 9.78 16.34
C VAL A 271 -0.18 8.44 16.09
N LYS A 272 0.01 7.84 14.91
CA LYS A 272 -0.46 6.50 14.57
C LYS A 272 0.05 5.46 15.56
N ASP A 273 1.35 5.49 15.88
CA ASP A 273 1.98 4.51 16.75
C ASP A 273 1.42 4.62 18.19
N LEU A 274 1.26 5.85 18.69
CA LEU A 274 0.69 6.11 20.01
C LEU A 274 -0.76 5.64 20.10
N PHE A 275 -1.62 6.11 19.20
CA PHE A 275 -3.04 5.77 19.22
C PHE A 275 -3.33 4.34 18.80
N GLY A 276 -2.44 3.73 17.98
CA GLY A 276 -2.45 2.31 17.70
C GLY A 276 -2.20 1.47 18.95
N ALA A 277 -1.22 1.84 19.76
CA ALA A 277 -0.97 1.18 21.03
C ALA A 277 -2.19 1.31 21.98
N ILE A 278 -2.76 2.51 22.10
CA ILE A 278 -3.96 2.75 22.88
C ILE A 278 -5.11 1.85 22.41
N PHE A 279 -5.37 1.78 21.11
CA PHE A 279 -6.40 0.93 20.53
C PHE A 279 -6.22 -0.54 20.88
N PHE A 280 -5.05 -1.12 20.61
CA PHE A 280 -4.81 -2.54 20.85
C PHE A 280 -4.83 -2.90 22.34
N VAL A 281 -4.35 -2.01 23.21
CA VAL A 281 -4.48 -2.20 24.68
C VAL A 281 -5.96 -2.14 25.09
N SER A 282 -6.72 -1.17 24.59
CA SER A 282 -8.16 -1.06 24.88
C SER A 282 -8.93 -2.30 24.40
N VAL A 283 -8.63 -2.81 23.18
CA VAL A 283 -9.19 -4.07 22.69
C VAL A 283 -8.84 -5.23 23.62
N GLY A 284 -7.59 -5.33 24.09
CA GLY A 284 -7.15 -6.33 25.05
C GLY A 284 -7.88 -6.24 26.38
N MET A 285 -8.16 -5.03 26.89
CA MET A 285 -8.91 -4.81 28.13
C MET A 285 -10.37 -5.27 28.06
N LEU A 286 -10.96 -5.26 26.86
CA LEU A 286 -12.33 -5.75 26.65
C LEU A 286 -12.42 -7.28 26.56
N VAL A 287 -11.30 -7.99 26.52
CA VAL A 287 -11.28 -9.47 26.46
C VAL A 287 -11.59 -10.05 27.83
N ASN A 288 -12.71 -10.76 27.93
CA ASN A 288 -13.06 -11.52 29.13
C ASN A 288 -12.48 -12.94 29.05
N PRO A 289 -11.52 -13.33 29.91
CA PRO A 289 -10.93 -14.67 29.89
C PRO A 289 -11.95 -15.79 30.14
N ALA A 290 -13.01 -15.56 30.89
CA ALA A 290 -14.04 -16.55 31.13
C ALA A 290 -14.77 -16.95 29.84
N VAL A 291 -15.00 -16.00 28.92
CA VAL A 291 -15.58 -16.24 27.61
C VAL A 291 -14.67 -17.17 26.76
N LEU A 292 -13.35 -17.04 26.89
CA LEU A 292 -12.42 -17.90 26.15
C LEU A 292 -12.48 -19.36 26.60
N VAL A 293 -12.76 -19.59 27.87
CA VAL A 293 -12.94 -20.97 28.41
C VAL A 293 -14.28 -21.54 27.97
N GLU A 294 -15.34 -20.73 28.05
CA GLU A 294 -16.70 -21.11 27.64
C GLU A 294 -16.78 -21.41 26.14
N TYR A 295 -16.13 -20.59 25.30
CA TYR A 295 -16.12 -20.73 23.85
C TYR A 295 -14.83 -21.37 23.32
N ALA A 296 -14.15 -22.21 24.10
CA ALA A 296 -12.90 -22.85 23.68
C ALA A 296 -13.04 -23.66 22.38
N TRP A 297 -14.14 -24.39 22.19
CA TRP A 297 -14.41 -25.12 20.95
C TRP A 297 -14.58 -24.22 19.73
N PRO A 298 -15.42 -23.15 19.75
CA PRO A 298 -15.44 -22.15 18.70
C PRO A 298 -14.06 -21.57 18.38
N VAL A 299 -13.26 -21.21 19.39
CA VAL A 299 -11.90 -20.69 19.16
C VAL A 299 -11.03 -21.70 18.39
N ILE A 300 -11.04 -22.98 18.79
CA ILE A 300 -10.26 -24.04 18.13
C ILE A 300 -10.73 -24.22 16.67
N ILE A 301 -12.05 -24.35 16.46
CA ILE A 301 -12.64 -24.55 15.14
C ILE A 301 -12.30 -23.38 14.21
N ILE A 302 -12.53 -22.15 14.67
CA ILE A 302 -12.27 -20.93 13.89
C ILE A 302 -10.77 -20.79 13.59
N THR A 303 -9.90 -21.09 14.56
CA THR A 303 -8.44 -21.07 14.34
C THR A 303 -8.03 -22.06 13.26
N LEU A 304 -8.50 -23.31 13.33
CA LEU A 304 -8.18 -24.33 12.32
C LEU A 304 -8.72 -23.95 10.94
N VAL A 305 -9.97 -23.50 10.89
CA VAL A 305 -10.60 -23.04 9.64
C VAL A 305 -9.84 -21.84 9.05
N THR A 306 -9.39 -20.92 9.86
CA THR A 306 -8.61 -19.77 9.41
C THR A 306 -7.28 -20.22 8.82
N ILE A 307 -6.49 -20.96 9.55
CA ILE A 307 -5.15 -21.39 9.11
C ILE A 307 -5.25 -22.24 7.83
N ILE A 308 -6.10 -23.26 7.85
CA ILE A 308 -6.23 -24.20 6.73
C ILE A 308 -6.91 -23.50 5.55
N GLY A 309 -7.99 -22.78 5.80
CA GLY A 309 -8.75 -22.08 4.76
C GLY A 309 -7.90 -21.04 4.05
N LYS A 310 -7.24 -20.14 4.78
CA LYS A 310 -6.37 -19.14 4.18
C LYS A 310 -5.21 -19.78 3.43
N ALA A 311 -4.52 -20.78 4.00
CA ALA A 311 -3.44 -21.47 3.31
C ALA A 311 -3.90 -22.11 1.99
N ILE A 312 -5.08 -22.73 1.96
CA ILE A 312 -5.62 -23.37 0.75
C ILE A 312 -6.08 -22.32 -0.28
N PHE A 313 -6.93 -21.35 0.12
CA PHE A 313 -7.55 -20.44 -0.83
C PHE A 313 -6.58 -19.38 -1.36
N SER A 314 -5.65 -18.91 -0.54
CA SER A 314 -4.58 -18.05 -1.00
C SER A 314 -3.64 -18.78 -1.96
N SER A 315 -3.24 -20.03 -1.64
CA SER A 315 -2.44 -20.86 -2.58
C SER A 315 -3.20 -21.10 -3.88
N PHE A 316 -4.49 -21.39 -3.80
CA PHE A 316 -5.34 -21.59 -4.98
C PHE A 316 -5.46 -20.32 -5.83
N GLY A 317 -5.62 -19.15 -5.21
CA GLY A 317 -5.66 -17.86 -5.90
C GLY A 317 -4.36 -17.54 -6.67
N VAL A 318 -3.21 -17.80 -6.03
CA VAL A 318 -1.90 -17.66 -6.69
C VAL A 318 -1.76 -18.64 -7.84
N LEU A 319 -2.19 -19.90 -7.66
CA LEU A 319 -2.17 -20.92 -8.70
C LEU A 319 -3.08 -20.55 -9.88
N LEU A 320 -4.31 -20.08 -9.61
CA LEU A 320 -5.25 -19.59 -10.63
C LEU A 320 -4.65 -18.46 -11.47
N SER A 321 -3.79 -17.67 -10.88
CA SER A 321 -3.10 -16.59 -11.61
C SER A 321 -1.99 -17.07 -12.53
N GLY A 322 -1.66 -18.38 -12.54
CA GLY A 322 -0.64 -18.99 -13.39
C GLY A 322 0.78 -18.98 -12.80
N GLU A 323 0.92 -18.92 -11.48
CA GLU A 323 2.20 -19.06 -10.81
C GLU A 323 2.52 -20.56 -10.51
N PRO A 324 3.80 -20.94 -10.38
CA PRO A 324 4.19 -22.30 -10.05
C PRO A 324 3.64 -22.76 -8.69
N LEU A 325 3.39 -24.07 -8.56
CA LEU A 325 2.82 -24.67 -7.33
C LEU A 325 3.64 -24.33 -6.07
N ASN A 326 4.97 -24.36 -6.16
CA ASN A 326 5.86 -24.03 -5.04
C ASN A 326 5.68 -22.56 -4.58
N THR A 327 5.64 -21.62 -5.53
CA THR A 327 5.36 -20.19 -5.25
C THR A 327 3.96 -20.02 -4.65
N SER A 328 2.98 -20.75 -5.16
CA SER A 328 1.60 -20.69 -4.70
C SER A 328 1.47 -21.15 -3.24
N ILE A 329 2.07 -22.27 -2.88
CA ILE A 329 2.04 -22.80 -1.50
C ILE A 329 2.77 -21.86 -0.54
N LYS A 330 3.96 -21.35 -0.91
CA LYS A 330 4.71 -20.39 -0.08
C LYS A 330 3.91 -19.14 0.20
N SER A 331 3.24 -18.60 -0.83
CA SER A 331 2.40 -17.42 -0.69
C SER A 331 1.21 -17.67 0.23
N GLY A 332 0.48 -18.78 0.03
CA GLY A 332 -0.71 -19.09 0.82
C GLY A 332 -0.40 -19.41 2.29
N PHE A 333 0.67 -20.13 2.57
CA PHE A 333 1.10 -20.40 3.94
C PHE A 333 1.56 -19.14 4.67
N SER A 334 2.05 -18.15 3.94
CA SER A 334 2.44 -16.87 4.51
C SER A 334 1.24 -16.00 4.90
N LEU A 335 0.08 -16.15 4.24
CA LEU A 335 -1.14 -15.41 4.49
C LEU A 335 -2.06 -16.06 5.55
N ALA A 336 -1.68 -17.20 6.13
CA ALA A 336 -2.52 -18.04 7.00
C ALA A 336 -2.72 -17.49 8.43
N GLN A 337 -3.04 -16.20 8.58
CA GLN A 337 -3.24 -15.54 9.88
C GLN A 337 -4.28 -14.40 9.77
N ILE A 338 -4.84 -13.96 10.91
CA ILE A 338 -5.78 -12.86 10.99
C ILE A 338 -5.05 -11.54 11.29
N GLY A 339 -5.43 -10.47 10.59
CA GLY A 339 -4.86 -9.14 10.76
C GLY A 339 -5.60 -8.23 11.72
N GLU A 340 -5.04 -7.02 11.89
CA GLU A 340 -5.58 -5.95 12.71
C GLU A 340 -6.96 -5.46 12.27
N PHE A 341 -7.29 -5.57 11.00
CA PHE A 341 -8.61 -5.21 10.48
C PHE A 341 -9.74 -6.04 11.09
N ALA A 342 -9.48 -7.27 11.49
CA ALA A 342 -10.47 -8.09 12.17
C ALA A 342 -10.94 -7.45 13.49
N PHE A 343 -10.04 -6.82 14.23
CA PHE A 343 -10.40 -6.10 15.45
C PHE A 343 -11.19 -4.83 15.17
N ILE A 344 -10.85 -4.13 14.09
CA ILE A 344 -11.56 -2.91 13.67
C ILE A 344 -12.98 -3.29 13.23
N ILE A 345 -13.15 -4.37 12.45
CA ILE A 345 -14.45 -4.91 12.03
C ILE A 345 -15.27 -5.36 13.27
N ALA A 346 -14.62 -6.05 14.23
CA ALA A 346 -15.27 -6.45 15.47
C ALA A 346 -15.73 -5.23 16.28
N GLY A 347 -14.86 -4.22 16.46
CA GLY A 347 -15.19 -2.97 17.13
C GLY A 347 -16.33 -2.23 16.44
N LEU A 348 -16.33 -2.17 15.10
CA LEU A 348 -17.42 -1.59 14.33
C LEU A 348 -18.75 -2.33 14.59
N GLY A 349 -18.75 -3.66 14.57
CA GLY A 349 -19.96 -4.45 14.82
C GLY A 349 -20.51 -4.26 16.23
N VAL A 350 -19.63 -4.16 17.23
CA VAL A 350 -20.02 -3.86 18.61
C VAL A 350 -20.57 -2.43 18.75
N SER A 351 -19.92 -1.43 18.15
CA SER A 351 -20.39 -0.03 18.19
C SER A 351 -21.74 0.17 17.53
N LEU A 352 -22.01 -0.58 16.46
CA LEU A 352 -23.29 -0.59 15.75
C LEU A 352 -24.36 -1.48 16.44
N LYS A 353 -24.00 -2.16 17.55
CA LYS A 353 -24.87 -3.08 18.32
C LYS A 353 -25.48 -4.22 17.48
N VAL A 354 -24.75 -4.69 16.47
CA VAL A 354 -25.15 -5.79 15.58
C VAL A 354 -24.30 -7.06 15.76
N LEU A 355 -23.23 -6.95 16.51
CA LEU A 355 -22.34 -8.05 16.85
C LEU A 355 -22.49 -8.39 18.34
N ASP A 356 -22.65 -9.67 18.63
CA ASP A 356 -22.73 -10.14 20.01
C ASP A 356 -21.38 -9.98 20.72
N PRO A 357 -21.38 -9.54 22.01
CA PRO A 357 -20.15 -9.21 22.74
C PRO A 357 -19.14 -10.37 22.87
N PHE A 358 -19.58 -11.63 22.82
CA PHE A 358 -18.71 -12.81 22.94
C PHE A 358 -17.79 -13.03 21.73
N ILE A 359 -18.13 -12.48 20.55
CA ILE A 359 -17.39 -12.71 19.30
C ILE A 359 -16.04 -12.00 19.33
N SER A 360 -16.00 -10.76 19.86
CA SER A 360 -14.75 -9.98 19.90
C SER A 360 -13.62 -10.70 20.68
N PRO A 361 -13.83 -11.23 21.91
CA PRO A 361 -12.83 -12.05 22.60
C PRO A 361 -12.38 -13.29 21.81
N ILE A 362 -13.28 -13.96 21.11
CA ILE A 362 -12.96 -15.13 20.30
C ILE A 362 -11.99 -14.75 19.16
N ILE A 363 -12.29 -13.67 18.42
CA ILE A 363 -11.45 -13.20 17.33
C ILE A 363 -10.07 -12.77 17.82
N VAL A 364 -10.00 -12.12 18.99
CA VAL A 364 -8.71 -11.77 19.61
C VAL A 364 -7.89 -13.04 19.90
N ALA A 365 -8.50 -14.05 20.50
CA ALA A 365 -7.81 -15.32 20.77
C ALA A 365 -7.33 -16.01 19.49
N VAL A 366 -8.18 -16.11 18.48
CA VAL A 366 -7.83 -16.68 17.16
C VAL A 366 -6.68 -15.92 16.52
N SER A 367 -6.71 -14.60 16.55
CA SER A 367 -5.66 -13.75 15.99
C SER A 367 -4.32 -13.94 16.72
N VAL A 368 -4.33 -14.00 18.05
CA VAL A 368 -3.12 -14.28 18.85
C VAL A 368 -2.51 -15.63 18.47
N ILE A 369 -3.32 -16.68 18.40
CA ILE A 369 -2.85 -18.03 18.06
C ILE A 369 -2.30 -18.06 16.62
N THR A 370 -3.04 -17.49 15.66
CA THR A 370 -2.62 -17.48 14.25
C THR A 370 -1.37 -16.65 14.03
N THR A 371 -1.22 -15.51 14.71
CA THR A 371 -0.01 -14.68 14.69
C THR A 371 1.20 -15.45 15.21
N PHE A 372 1.05 -16.12 16.34
CA PHE A 372 2.15 -16.89 16.94
C PHE A 372 2.57 -18.07 16.06
N THR A 373 1.64 -18.69 15.35
CA THR A 373 1.91 -19.83 14.47
C THR A 373 2.46 -19.43 13.09
N THR A 374 2.32 -18.19 12.65
CA THR A 374 2.72 -17.69 11.33
C THR A 374 4.17 -18.03 10.93
N PRO A 375 5.22 -17.75 11.73
CA PRO A 375 6.60 -18.07 11.34
C PRO A 375 6.83 -19.58 11.11
N TYR A 376 6.12 -20.42 11.86
CA TYR A 376 6.20 -21.88 11.73
C TYR A 376 5.54 -22.36 10.43
N PHE A 377 4.38 -21.77 10.07
CA PHE A 377 3.71 -22.08 8.81
C PHE A 377 4.53 -21.63 7.59
N ILE A 378 5.16 -20.47 7.65
CA ILE A 378 6.06 -20.00 6.59
C ILE A 378 7.22 -21.00 6.40
N ARG A 379 7.83 -21.47 7.47
CA ARG A 379 8.90 -22.50 7.40
C ARG A 379 8.39 -23.84 6.87
N LEU A 380 7.17 -24.23 7.23
CA LEU A 380 6.55 -25.48 6.79
C LEU A 380 6.19 -25.48 5.30
N ALA A 381 6.07 -24.31 4.68
CA ALA A 381 5.67 -24.18 3.28
C ALA A 381 6.60 -24.91 2.30
N ASN A 382 7.91 -24.85 2.50
CA ASN A 382 8.88 -25.54 1.65
C ASN A 382 8.77 -27.06 1.71
N PRO A 383 8.90 -27.73 2.89
CA PRO A 383 8.79 -29.18 2.97
C PRO A 383 7.41 -29.68 2.55
N PHE A 384 6.35 -28.91 2.82
CA PHE A 384 4.99 -29.25 2.38
C PHE A 384 4.85 -29.18 0.85
N ALA A 385 5.39 -28.16 0.20
CA ALA A 385 5.36 -28.03 -1.25
C ALA A 385 6.10 -29.20 -1.94
N GLU A 386 7.27 -29.59 -1.43
CA GLU A 386 8.04 -30.73 -1.94
C GLU A 386 7.32 -32.05 -1.74
N TRP A 387 6.73 -32.24 -0.56
CA TRP A 387 5.95 -33.43 -0.24
C TRP A 387 4.72 -33.54 -1.15
N LEU A 388 3.96 -32.44 -1.31
CA LEU A 388 2.79 -32.40 -2.17
C LEU A 388 3.16 -32.68 -3.63
N TYR A 389 4.24 -32.07 -4.13
CA TYR A 389 4.71 -32.30 -5.50
C TYR A 389 5.06 -33.76 -5.76
N LYS A 390 5.67 -34.47 -4.77
CA LYS A 390 6.00 -35.91 -4.87
C LYS A 390 4.77 -36.82 -4.90
N ILE A 391 3.69 -36.43 -4.24
CA ILE A 391 2.45 -37.23 -4.16
C ILE A 391 1.57 -37.04 -5.40
N LEU A 392 1.64 -35.88 -6.05
CA LEU A 392 0.82 -35.58 -7.21
C LEU A 392 1.18 -36.52 -8.38
N PRO A 393 0.17 -37.07 -9.11
CA PRO A 393 0.40 -37.86 -10.30
C PRO A 393 1.18 -37.04 -11.37
N THR A 394 2.07 -37.69 -12.11
CA THR A 394 2.92 -37.05 -13.14
C THR A 394 2.12 -36.22 -14.17
N LYS A 395 0.94 -36.70 -14.56
CA LYS A 395 0.03 -35.95 -15.45
C LYS A 395 -0.45 -34.63 -14.86
N VAL A 396 -0.66 -34.56 -13.55
CA VAL A 396 -1.06 -33.34 -12.86
C VAL A 396 0.12 -32.40 -12.74
N GLN A 397 1.31 -32.91 -12.43
CA GLN A 397 2.54 -32.11 -12.38
C GLN A 397 2.80 -31.45 -13.75
N GLU A 398 2.78 -32.23 -14.84
CA GLU A 398 2.98 -31.70 -16.21
C GLU A 398 1.91 -30.66 -16.59
N THR A 399 0.66 -30.84 -16.14
CA THR A 399 -0.42 -29.90 -16.41
C THR A 399 -0.19 -28.58 -15.67
N LEU A 400 0.20 -28.65 -14.39
CA LEU A 400 0.52 -27.47 -13.60
C LEU A 400 1.74 -26.71 -14.14
N ASP A 401 2.78 -27.43 -14.54
CA ASP A 401 3.98 -26.84 -15.11
C ASP A 401 3.72 -26.22 -16.49
N ARG A 402 2.86 -26.84 -17.31
CA ARG A 402 2.38 -26.25 -18.58
C ARG A 402 1.54 -24.98 -18.33
N TYR A 403 0.67 -25.01 -17.34
CA TYR A 403 -0.15 -23.86 -16.99
C TYR A 403 0.70 -22.67 -16.52
N ALA A 404 1.70 -22.93 -15.69
CA ALA A 404 2.65 -21.92 -15.23
C ALA A 404 3.56 -21.38 -16.38
N SER A 405 4.01 -22.26 -17.28
CA SER A 405 4.83 -21.86 -18.43
C SER A 405 4.04 -21.19 -19.54
N GLY A 406 2.77 -21.53 -19.72
CA GLY A 406 1.88 -20.93 -20.73
C GLY A 406 1.65 -19.43 -20.51
N LYS A 407 1.68 -18.95 -19.27
CA LYS A 407 1.60 -17.52 -18.96
C LYS A 407 2.85 -16.74 -19.40
N LYS A 408 4.04 -17.36 -19.35
CA LYS A 408 5.30 -16.73 -19.77
C LYS A 408 5.33 -16.40 -21.28
N THR A 409 4.64 -17.18 -22.10
CA THR A 409 4.60 -16.96 -23.56
C THR A 409 3.51 -15.98 -24.02
N MET A 410 2.50 -15.68 -23.18
CA MET A 410 1.39 -14.77 -23.53
C MET A 410 1.64 -13.29 -23.16
N ASN A 411 2.76 -12.95 -22.56
CA ASN A 411 3.08 -11.59 -22.11
C ASN A 411 3.67 -10.66 -23.19
N HIS A 412 3.43 -10.95 -24.48
CA HIS A 412 3.54 -9.91 -25.48
C HIS A 412 2.35 -8.94 -25.26
N ASP A 413 2.59 -7.82 -24.60
CA ASP A 413 1.67 -6.69 -24.53
C ASP A 413 1.32 -6.25 -25.95
N SER A 414 0.25 -6.84 -26.51
CA SER A 414 -0.26 -6.43 -27.81
C SER A 414 -0.73 -4.98 -27.68
N ASP A 415 -0.46 -4.15 -28.68
CA ASP A 415 -0.93 -2.77 -28.78
C ASP A 415 -2.43 -2.66 -28.47
N TRP A 416 -3.19 -3.74 -28.71
CA TRP A 416 -4.58 -3.91 -28.34
C TRP A 416 -4.84 -3.93 -26.83
N LYS A 417 -4.05 -4.67 -26.05
CA LYS A 417 -4.20 -4.71 -24.59
C LYS A 417 -3.89 -3.35 -23.96
N LYS A 418 -2.87 -2.66 -24.47
CA LYS A 418 -2.54 -1.28 -24.04
C LYS A 418 -3.67 -0.31 -24.37
N LEU A 419 -4.23 -0.38 -25.58
CA LEU A 419 -5.38 0.44 -25.98
C LEU A 419 -6.59 0.16 -25.08
N LEU A 420 -6.93 -1.11 -24.86
CA LEU A 420 -8.08 -1.54 -24.07
C LEU A 420 -7.94 -1.10 -22.60
N LYS A 421 -6.79 -1.32 -21.97
CA LYS A 421 -6.50 -0.89 -20.59
C LYS A 421 -6.68 0.62 -20.43
N ASN A 422 -6.11 1.41 -21.34
CA ASN A 422 -6.21 2.86 -21.31
C ASN A 422 -7.64 3.36 -21.55
N MET A 423 -8.40 2.70 -22.41
CA MET A 423 -9.78 3.07 -22.70
C MET A 423 -10.74 2.71 -21.56
N ILE A 424 -10.67 1.48 -21.04
CA ILE A 424 -11.50 1.05 -19.91
C ILE A 424 -11.26 1.92 -18.69
N GLY A 425 -10.02 2.21 -18.33
CA GLY A 425 -9.69 3.08 -17.19
C GLY A 425 -10.35 4.47 -17.31
N ARG A 426 -10.35 5.07 -18.50
CA ARG A 426 -11.02 6.36 -18.74
C ARG A 426 -12.53 6.25 -18.66
N VAL A 427 -13.13 5.23 -19.31
CA VAL A 427 -14.58 5.01 -19.25
C VAL A 427 -15.03 4.87 -17.79
N VAL A 428 -14.32 4.11 -16.98
CA VAL A 428 -14.63 3.95 -15.55
C VAL A 428 -14.56 5.29 -14.82
N ILE A 429 -13.47 6.04 -14.96
CA ILE A 429 -13.31 7.35 -14.29
C ILE A 429 -14.44 8.31 -14.68
N TYR A 430 -14.73 8.45 -15.98
CA TYR A 430 -15.78 9.37 -16.42
C TYR A 430 -17.17 8.91 -16.05
N SER A 431 -17.46 7.59 -16.06
CA SER A 431 -18.73 7.05 -15.58
C SER A 431 -18.96 7.36 -14.11
N VAL A 432 -17.91 7.23 -13.28
CA VAL A 432 -17.95 7.60 -11.87
C VAL A 432 -18.29 9.07 -11.68
N LEU A 433 -17.61 9.97 -12.43
CA LEU A 433 -17.86 11.41 -12.38
C LEU A 433 -19.27 11.79 -12.84
N LEU A 434 -19.75 11.19 -13.92
CA LEU A 434 -21.10 11.39 -14.44
C LEU A 434 -22.17 10.91 -13.46
N THR A 435 -21.95 9.76 -12.81
CA THR A 435 -22.84 9.24 -11.76
C THR A 435 -22.91 10.20 -10.57
N ALA A 436 -21.77 10.74 -10.13
CA ALA A 436 -21.72 11.68 -9.02
C ALA A 436 -22.51 12.96 -9.33
N ILE A 437 -22.31 13.56 -10.50
CA ILE A 437 -23.04 14.77 -10.92
C ILE A 437 -24.53 14.49 -11.02
N TRP A 438 -24.92 13.35 -11.60
CA TRP A 438 -26.32 12.94 -11.73
C TRP A 438 -26.99 12.78 -10.37
N LEU A 439 -26.40 12.02 -9.45
CA LEU A 439 -26.94 11.77 -8.12
C LEU A 439 -26.97 13.05 -7.25
N LEU A 440 -25.94 13.87 -7.29
CA LEU A 440 -25.88 15.16 -6.63
C LEU A 440 -27.06 16.06 -7.07
N SER A 441 -27.29 16.12 -8.36
CA SER A 441 -28.34 16.93 -8.94
C SER A 441 -29.75 16.46 -8.51
N ILE A 442 -29.96 15.13 -8.44
CA ILE A 442 -31.29 14.56 -8.15
C ILE A 442 -31.55 14.41 -6.65
N GLN A 443 -30.55 14.00 -5.87
CA GLN A 443 -30.77 13.69 -4.46
C GLN A 443 -30.55 14.89 -3.52
N ILE A 444 -29.80 15.88 -3.93
CA ILE A 444 -29.49 17.04 -3.09
C ILE A 444 -30.08 18.32 -3.68
N ILE A 445 -29.76 18.66 -4.93
CA ILE A 445 -30.12 19.95 -5.51
C ILE A 445 -31.62 20.01 -5.85
N TYR A 446 -32.14 18.93 -6.46
CA TYR A 446 -33.54 18.90 -6.86
C TYR A 446 -34.53 18.96 -5.66
N PRO A 447 -34.35 18.20 -4.55
CA PRO A 447 -35.19 18.34 -3.36
C PRO A 447 -35.07 19.73 -2.72
N ALA A 448 -33.87 20.28 -2.55
CA ALA A 448 -33.67 21.59 -1.98
C ALA A 448 -34.38 22.71 -2.76
N ILE A 449 -34.34 22.64 -4.10
CA ILE A 449 -35.06 23.61 -4.96
C ILE A 449 -36.56 23.32 -4.94
N SER A 450 -36.98 22.06 -4.83
CA SER A 450 -38.40 21.69 -4.78
C SER A 450 -39.09 22.18 -3.51
N GLU A 451 -38.39 22.28 -2.41
CA GLU A 451 -38.90 22.87 -1.16
C GLU A 451 -39.06 24.41 -1.25
N MET A 452 -38.16 25.07 -2.01
CA MET A 452 -38.20 26.52 -2.18
C MET A 452 -39.28 26.99 -3.18
N PHE A 453 -39.65 26.15 -4.14
CA PHE A 453 -40.57 26.51 -5.24
C PHE A 453 -41.71 25.50 -5.36
N THR A 454 -42.76 25.64 -4.59
CA THR A 454 -44.00 24.82 -4.71
C THR A 454 -45.15 25.64 -5.27
N PRO A 455 -45.81 25.21 -6.40
CA PRO A 455 -45.57 24.00 -7.22
C PRO A 455 -44.43 24.11 -8.22
N ILE A 456 -43.71 22.98 -8.40
CA ILE A 456 -42.57 22.93 -9.34
C ILE A 456 -43.10 23.05 -10.79
N THR A 457 -42.73 24.16 -11.43
CA THR A 457 -43.08 24.43 -12.81
C THR A 457 -42.19 23.60 -13.77
N ILE A 458 -42.71 23.21 -14.94
CA ILE A 458 -41.94 22.46 -15.94
C ILE A 458 -40.65 23.18 -16.37
N TRP A 459 -40.65 24.52 -16.30
CA TRP A 459 -39.51 25.36 -16.59
C TRP A 459 -38.36 25.15 -15.58
N ILE A 460 -38.66 24.97 -14.29
CA ILE A 460 -37.66 24.69 -13.25
C ILE A 460 -37.02 23.34 -13.53
N LYS A 461 -37.81 22.31 -13.86
CA LYS A 461 -37.29 20.99 -14.25
C LYS A 461 -36.37 21.05 -15.47
N LEU A 462 -36.74 21.88 -16.46
CA LEU A 462 -35.98 22.07 -17.67
C LEU A 462 -34.63 22.77 -17.39
N VAL A 463 -34.65 23.83 -16.59
CA VAL A 463 -33.41 24.55 -16.19
C VAL A 463 -32.46 23.63 -15.39
N MET A 464 -33.03 22.84 -14.48
CA MET A 464 -32.27 21.85 -13.70
C MET A 464 -31.67 20.77 -14.56
N CYS A 465 -32.44 20.20 -15.48
CA CYS A 465 -31.95 19.20 -16.42
C CYS A 465 -30.84 19.76 -17.33
N LEU A 466 -31.02 20.95 -17.90
CA LEU A 466 -30.01 21.62 -18.71
C LEU A 466 -28.76 21.95 -17.91
N GLY A 467 -28.91 22.44 -16.68
CA GLY A 467 -27.79 22.71 -15.78
C GLY A 467 -26.98 21.44 -15.46
N THR A 468 -27.67 20.34 -15.20
CA THR A 468 -27.03 19.03 -14.96
C THR A 468 -26.29 18.55 -16.20
N LEU A 469 -26.92 18.60 -17.38
CA LEU A 469 -26.27 18.20 -18.64
C LEU A 469 -25.10 19.11 -18.99
N LEU A 470 -25.18 20.41 -18.71
CA LEU A 470 -24.07 21.34 -18.92
C LEU A 470 -22.87 21.03 -18.02
N LEU A 471 -23.11 20.68 -16.75
CA LEU A 471 -22.06 20.21 -15.84
C LEU A 471 -21.46 18.88 -16.29
N MET A 472 -22.25 17.99 -16.87
CA MET A 472 -21.81 16.70 -17.40
C MET A 472 -21.08 16.80 -18.74
N THR A 473 -21.30 17.87 -19.51
CA THR A 473 -20.78 18.05 -20.89
C THR A 473 -19.27 17.81 -21.02
N PRO A 474 -18.38 18.31 -20.14
CA PRO A 474 -16.93 18.07 -20.26
C PRO A 474 -16.58 16.58 -20.24
N PHE A 475 -17.24 15.83 -19.37
CA PHE A 475 -16.98 14.39 -19.17
C PHE A 475 -17.64 13.53 -20.25
N LEU A 476 -18.86 13.93 -20.70
CA LEU A 476 -19.52 13.32 -21.86
C LEU A 476 -18.70 13.52 -23.12
N TRP A 477 -18.16 14.73 -23.31
CA TRP A 477 -17.26 15.03 -24.42
C TRP A 477 -16.01 14.17 -24.39
N ALA A 478 -15.36 14.01 -23.21
CA ALA A 478 -14.19 13.18 -23.03
C ALA A 478 -14.47 11.68 -23.30
N LEU A 479 -15.69 11.20 -23.00
CA LEU A 479 -16.14 9.87 -23.38
C LEU A 479 -16.32 9.68 -24.89
N ILE A 480 -16.86 10.68 -25.57
CA ILE A 480 -17.20 10.61 -27.00
C ILE A 480 -15.99 10.93 -27.87
N SER A 481 -15.14 11.93 -27.47
CA SER A 481 -14.02 12.41 -28.28
C SER A 481 -12.77 11.53 -28.17
N ASN A 482 -12.07 11.37 -29.29
CA ASN A 482 -10.92 10.46 -29.41
C ASN A 482 -9.55 11.18 -29.33
N LYS A 483 -9.47 12.39 -28.70
CA LYS A 483 -8.40 13.37 -28.96
C LYS A 483 -7.07 13.18 -28.19
N TYR A 484 -6.87 12.18 -27.30
CA TYR A 484 -5.63 12.06 -26.51
C TYR A 484 -5.01 10.65 -26.54
N ASN A 485 -3.69 10.60 -26.70
CA ASN A 485 -2.70 9.48 -26.59
C ASN A 485 -3.11 8.06 -27.05
N SER A 486 -4.39 7.74 -27.11
CA SER A 486 -4.90 6.52 -27.74
C SER A 486 -5.10 6.66 -29.25
N SER A 487 -4.98 7.89 -29.79
CA SER A 487 -5.19 8.13 -31.22
C SER A 487 -4.08 7.53 -32.07
N GLU A 488 -2.84 7.53 -31.63
CA GLU A 488 -1.73 6.91 -32.38
C GLU A 488 -1.83 5.37 -32.40
N LEU A 489 -2.09 4.77 -31.22
CA LEU A 489 -2.28 3.31 -31.14
C LEU A 489 -3.57 2.88 -31.87
N PHE A 490 -4.66 3.66 -31.74
CA PHE A 490 -5.89 3.40 -32.45
C PHE A 490 -5.71 3.52 -33.98
N LEU A 491 -5.04 4.59 -34.46
CA LEU A 491 -4.76 4.81 -35.87
C LEU A 491 -3.79 3.74 -36.40
N LYS A 492 -2.79 3.31 -35.62
CA LYS A 492 -1.89 2.22 -35.98
C LYS A 492 -2.65 0.91 -36.20
N LEU A 493 -3.53 0.55 -35.25
CA LEU A 493 -4.37 -0.65 -35.36
C LEU A 493 -5.46 -0.51 -36.43
N TRP A 494 -5.95 0.70 -36.72
CA TRP A 494 -6.90 0.94 -37.80
C TRP A 494 -6.27 0.83 -39.19
N ARG A 495 -4.98 1.16 -39.33
CA ARG A 495 -4.22 1.04 -40.60
C ARG A 495 -3.69 -0.38 -40.89
N ASP A 496 -3.72 -1.27 -39.88
CA ASP A 496 -3.28 -2.65 -40.03
C ASP A 496 -4.35 -3.48 -40.75
N GLU A 497 -4.08 -3.86 -42.00
CA GLU A 497 -5.02 -4.62 -42.85
C GLU A 497 -5.38 -6.00 -42.29
N ASN A 498 -4.50 -6.56 -41.44
CA ASN A 498 -4.73 -7.86 -40.81
C ASN A 498 -5.57 -7.78 -39.53
N TYR A 499 -5.96 -6.59 -39.11
CA TYR A 499 -6.67 -6.37 -37.86
C TYR A 499 -8.18 -6.28 -38.07
N ASN A 500 -8.94 -6.98 -37.20
CA ASN A 500 -10.40 -6.97 -37.28
C ASN A 500 -10.97 -5.62 -36.79
N HIS A 501 -11.35 -4.73 -37.72
CA HIS A 501 -11.92 -3.41 -37.43
C HIS A 501 -13.19 -3.46 -36.57
N GLY A 502 -13.94 -4.58 -36.60
CA GLY A 502 -15.13 -4.77 -35.77
C GLY A 502 -14.86 -4.58 -34.26
N ARG A 503 -13.69 -5.00 -33.80
CA ARG A 503 -13.30 -4.81 -32.39
C ARG A 503 -13.07 -3.34 -32.02
N LEU A 504 -12.53 -2.54 -32.92
CA LEU A 504 -12.32 -1.11 -32.72
C LEU A 504 -13.66 -0.34 -32.76
N VAL A 505 -14.55 -0.72 -33.67
CA VAL A 505 -15.91 -0.15 -33.77
C VAL A 505 -16.72 -0.45 -32.51
N SER A 506 -16.67 -1.69 -32.00
CA SER A 506 -17.40 -2.06 -30.79
C SER A 506 -16.96 -1.28 -29.56
N LEU A 507 -15.66 -0.93 -29.46
CA LEU A 507 -15.15 -0.06 -28.39
C LEU A 507 -15.71 1.36 -28.47
N VAL A 508 -15.77 1.94 -29.67
CA VAL A 508 -16.34 3.29 -29.88
C VAL A 508 -17.84 3.27 -29.56
N LEU A 509 -18.57 2.26 -30.05
CA LEU A 509 -20.00 2.10 -29.78
C LEU A 509 -20.25 1.92 -28.26
N GLY A 510 -19.46 1.12 -27.56
CA GLY A 510 -19.57 0.96 -26.11
C GLY A 510 -19.44 2.28 -25.34
N ARG A 511 -18.49 3.13 -25.71
CA ARG A 511 -18.30 4.47 -25.09
C ARG A 511 -19.49 5.39 -25.35
N VAL A 512 -19.99 5.43 -26.58
CA VAL A 512 -21.17 6.23 -26.95
C VAL A 512 -22.39 5.72 -26.21
N SER A 513 -22.56 4.40 -26.09
CA SER A 513 -23.66 3.79 -25.32
C SER A 513 -23.67 4.19 -23.86
N VAL A 514 -22.47 4.27 -23.22
CA VAL A 514 -22.34 4.76 -21.84
C VAL A 514 -22.77 6.24 -21.76
N ALA A 515 -22.36 7.08 -22.69
CA ALA A 515 -22.76 8.49 -22.71
C ALA A 515 -24.29 8.63 -22.90
N LEU A 516 -24.87 7.87 -23.81
CA LEU A 516 -26.33 7.82 -24.04
C LEU A 516 -27.09 7.36 -22.79
N PHE A 517 -26.57 6.36 -22.07
CA PHE A 517 -27.16 5.87 -20.82
C PHE A 517 -27.27 7.00 -19.78
N PHE A 518 -26.20 7.78 -19.55
CA PHE A 518 -26.21 8.86 -18.57
C PHE A 518 -27.16 10.00 -18.96
N ILE A 519 -27.16 10.41 -20.22
CA ILE A 519 -28.08 11.46 -20.68
C ILE A 519 -29.54 11.00 -20.55
N THR A 520 -29.84 9.76 -20.96
CA THR A 520 -31.16 9.16 -20.82
C THR A 520 -31.62 9.09 -19.37
N SER A 521 -30.70 8.68 -18.45
CA SER A 521 -30.99 8.60 -17.02
C SER A 521 -31.29 9.97 -16.40
N VAL A 522 -30.59 11.02 -16.80
CA VAL A 522 -30.89 12.40 -16.36
C VAL A 522 -32.26 12.83 -16.83
N VAL A 523 -32.59 12.64 -18.12
CA VAL A 523 -33.89 13.03 -18.70
C VAL A 523 -35.03 12.31 -18.01
N ILE A 524 -34.94 10.99 -17.82
CA ILE A 524 -35.96 10.18 -17.13
C ILE A 524 -36.18 10.68 -15.71
N SER A 525 -35.11 10.98 -15.00
CA SER A 525 -35.17 11.38 -13.59
C SER A 525 -35.92 12.69 -13.37
N TYR A 526 -35.78 13.67 -14.26
CA TYR A 526 -36.49 14.97 -14.16
C TYR A 526 -37.90 14.95 -14.72
N PHE A 527 -38.12 14.27 -15.85
CA PHE A 527 -39.40 14.37 -16.60
C PHE A 527 -40.25 13.12 -16.50
N LYS A 528 -39.73 11.99 -15.97
CA LYS A 528 -40.42 10.69 -15.89
C LYS A 528 -40.99 10.25 -17.25
N LEU A 529 -40.31 10.58 -18.37
CA LEU A 529 -40.68 10.23 -19.72
C LEU A 529 -40.45 8.73 -19.98
N ASN A 530 -41.19 8.20 -20.97
CA ASN A 530 -40.95 6.85 -21.47
C ASN A 530 -39.54 6.69 -21.99
N TRP A 531 -38.93 5.49 -21.74
CA TRP A 531 -37.55 5.19 -22.09
C TRP A 531 -37.21 5.52 -23.56
N GLY A 532 -38.12 5.19 -24.52
CA GLY A 532 -37.90 5.44 -25.95
C GLY A 532 -37.76 6.93 -26.30
N ILE A 533 -38.60 7.81 -25.72
CA ILE A 533 -38.57 9.27 -25.95
C ILE A 533 -37.27 9.83 -25.36
N SER A 534 -36.88 9.35 -24.16
CA SER A 534 -35.66 9.78 -23.49
C SER A 534 -34.38 9.43 -24.26
N VAL A 535 -34.37 8.26 -24.91
CA VAL A 535 -33.25 7.84 -25.79
C VAL A 535 -33.15 8.73 -27.03
N ILE A 536 -34.31 9.09 -27.64
CA ILE A 536 -34.30 10.01 -28.79
C ILE A 536 -33.74 11.37 -28.43
N ILE A 537 -34.13 11.92 -27.25
CA ILE A 537 -33.58 13.17 -26.71
C ILE A 537 -32.07 13.03 -26.45
N ALA A 538 -31.64 11.90 -25.88
CA ALA A 538 -30.23 11.63 -25.61
C ALA A 538 -29.40 11.58 -26.91
N ILE A 539 -29.91 10.95 -27.98
CA ILE A 539 -29.26 10.94 -29.29
C ILE A 539 -29.15 12.35 -29.87
N ALA A 540 -30.19 13.18 -29.73
CA ALA A 540 -30.19 14.55 -30.18
C ALA A 540 -29.13 15.40 -29.40
N VAL A 541 -29.00 15.20 -28.07
CA VAL A 541 -28.01 15.86 -27.26
C VAL A 541 -26.59 15.41 -27.65
N VAL A 542 -26.36 14.11 -27.88
CA VAL A 542 -25.04 13.60 -28.34
C VAL A 542 -24.70 14.20 -29.72
N ALA A 543 -25.67 14.25 -30.66
CA ALA A 543 -25.48 14.90 -31.96
C ALA A 543 -25.14 16.38 -31.82
N LEU A 544 -25.80 17.10 -30.93
CA LEU A 544 -25.51 18.50 -30.62
C LEU A 544 -24.10 18.69 -30.08
N ILE A 545 -23.67 17.82 -29.13
CA ILE A 545 -22.31 17.82 -28.58
C ILE A 545 -21.29 17.59 -29.69
N LEU A 546 -21.57 16.71 -30.66
CA LEU A 546 -20.68 16.45 -31.79
C LEU A 546 -20.60 17.61 -32.78
N ILE A 547 -21.71 18.35 -32.98
CA ILE A 547 -21.77 19.52 -33.88
C ILE A 547 -20.99 20.69 -33.27
N LEU A 548 -21.12 20.96 -31.96
CA LEU A 548 -20.44 22.04 -31.23
C LEU A 548 -18.97 21.72 -30.96
N ARG A 549 -18.36 20.84 -31.72
CA ARG A 549 -17.03 20.26 -31.51
C ARG A 549 -15.90 21.28 -31.40
N GLU A 550 -15.96 22.37 -32.14
CA GLU A 550 -14.87 23.37 -32.23
C GLU A 550 -14.83 24.30 -31.01
N ASP A 551 -16.01 24.65 -30.47
CA ASP A 551 -16.12 25.59 -29.34
C ASP A 551 -15.83 24.95 -27.98
N LEU A 552 -15.92 23.63 -27.86
CA LEU A 552 -15.74 22.88 -26.63
C LEU A 552 -14.27 22.63 -26.24
N THR A 553 -13.30 23.12 -27.03
CA THR A 553 -11.86 22.97 -26.73
C THR A 553 -11.42 23.65 -25.43
N GLN A 554 -12.13 24.65 -24.94
CA GLN A 554 -11.86 25.28 -23.64
C GLN A 554 -12.15 24.37 -22.45
N TYR A 555 -13.06 23.42 -22.57
CA TYR A 555 -13.40 22.46 -21.52
C TYR A 555 -12.34 21.37 -21.32
N SER A 556 -11.44 21.17 -22.29
CA SER A 556 -10.30 20.27 -22.15
C SER A 556 -9.34 20.68 -21.01
N ARG A 557 -9.40 21.97 -20.60
CA ARG A 557 -8.60 22.47 -19.46
C ARG A 557 -9.04 21.91 -18.12
N LEU A 558 -10.33 21.61 -17.92
CA LEU A 558 -10.83 20.98 -16.69
C LEU A 558 -10.39 19.51 -16.59
N GLU A 559 -10.49 18.78 -17.70
CA GLU A 559 -9.99 17.41 -17.81
C GLU A 559 -8.48 17.35 -17.56
N THR A 560 -7.72 18.23 -18.23
CA THR A 560 -6.26 18.31 -18.08
C THR A 560 -5.87 18.65 -16.65
N ARG A 561 -6.59 19.55 -15.97
CA ARG A 561 -6.35 19.88 -14.55
C ARG A 561 -6.66 18.71 -13.63
N PHE A 562 -7.74 17.97 -13.89
CA PHE A 562 -8.09 16.79 -13.11
C PHE A 562 -7.02 15.71 -13.24
N LEU A 563 -6.65 15.34 -14.47
CA LEU A 563 -5.60 14.36 -14.74
C LEU A 563 -4.23 14.83 -14.26
N ALA A 564 -3.93 16.13 -14.38
CA ALA A 564 -2.68 16.70 -13.86
C ALA A 564 -2.63 16.66 -12.33
N ASN A 565 -3.73 16.94 -11.63
CA ASN A 565 -3.78 16.81 -10.17
C ASN A 565 -3.64 15.35 -9.74
N LEU A 566 -4.30 14.42 -10.42
CA LEU A 566 -4.20 12.98 -10.17
C LEU A 566 -2.77 12.45 -10.44
N ASN A 567 -2.06 12.98 -11.45
CA ASN A 567 -0.72 12.49 -11.87
C ASN A 567 0.44 13.30 -11.26
N ARG A 568 0.17 14.39 -10.56
CA ARG A 568 1.18 15.36 -10.12
C ARG A 568 2.18 14.78 -9.13
N ARG A 569 1.73 13.92 -8.21
CA ARG A 569 2.62 13.23 -7.25
C ARG A 569 3.66 12.38 -7.99
N GLU A 570 3.23 11.66 -9.02
CA GLU A 570 4.11 10.75 -9.78
C GLU A 570 5.10 11.51 -10.67
N GLU A 571 4.70 12.64 -11.26
CA GLU A 571 5.62 13.50 -12.01
C GLU A 571 6.69 14.11 -11.10
N VAL A 572 6.32 14.51 -9.89
CA VAL A 572 7.26 15.02 -8.89
C VAL A 572 8.15 13.91 -8.35
N ALA A 573 7.59 12.72 -8.07
CA ALA A 573 8.34 11.56 -7.62
C ALA A 573 9.32 11.06 -8.71
N LYS A 574 8.91 11.02 -9.98
CA LYS A 574 9.80 10.70 -11.12
C LYS A 574 10.93 11.70 -11.30
N LYS A 575 10.67 12.99 -11.01
CA LYS A 575 11.71 14.04 -11.05
C LYS A 575 12.68 13.97 -9.88
N ARG A 576 12.23 13.52 -8.69
CA ARG A 576 13.09 13.35 -7.51
C ARG A 576 13.91 12.05 -7.53
N HIS A 577 13.41 10.99 -8.18
CA HIS A 577 14.07 9.68 -8.27
C HIS A 577 13.95 9.13 -9.71
N PRO A 578 14.69 9.68 -10.67
CA PRO A 578 14.55 9.29 -12.09
C PRO A 578 14.91 7.84 -12.40
N LEU A 579 15.63 7.14 -11.51
CA LEU A 579 16.20 5.80 -11.76
C LEU A 579 15.41 4.62 -11.18
N LYS A 580 14.41 4.87 -10.28
CA LYS A 580 13.72 3.73 -9.60
C LYS A 580 12.55 3.09 -10.37
N THR A 581 12.00 3.75 -11.39
CA THR A 581 10.71 3.33 -11.97
C THR A 581 10.78 2.65 -13.33
N SER A 582 11.90 2.71 -14.04
CA SER A 582 12.00 2.19 -15.41
C SER A 582 12.68 0.81 -15.51
N PHE A 583 13.49 0.43 -14.53
CA PHE A 583 14.30 -0.80 -14.61
C PHE A 583 13.59 -2.08 -14.15
N ASN A 584 12.65 -1.99 -13.19
CA ASN A 584 12.06 -3.21 -12.59
C ASN A 584 11.00 -3.91 -13.46
N SER A 585 10.38 -3.23 -14.43
CA SER A 585 9.32 -3.84 -15.24
C SER A 585 9.84 -4.74 -16.37
N ASP A 586 11.00 -4.44 -16.93
CA ASP A 586 11.53 -5.16 -18.09
C ASP A 586 12.41 -6.36 -17.70
N PHE A 587 12.94 -6.39 -16.47
CA PHE A 587 13.76 -7.49 -15.96
C PHE A 587 12.94 -8.63 -15.36
N ASN A 588 11.75 -8.35 -14.80
CA ASN A 588 10.85 -9.37 -14.24
C ASN A 588 10.38 -10.42 -15.29
N ASP A 589 10.37 -10.05 -16.58
CA ASP A 589 10.00 -10.97 -17.68
C ASP A 589 11.11 -11.99 -18.01
N LYS A 590 12.34 -11.81 -17.49
CA LYS A 590 13.50 -12.64 -17.85
C LYS A 590 14.10 -13.44 -16.69
N ASP A 591 13.38 -13.60 -15.56
CA ASP A 591 13.88 -14.20 -14.30
C ASP A 591 15.19 -13.54 -13.79
N LEU A 592 15.43 -12.28 -14.16
CA LEU A 592 16.56 -11.48 -13.69
C LEU A 592 16.04 -10.44 -12.69
N ASP A 593 16.65 -10.37 -11.53
CA ASP A 593 16.33 -9.37 -10.51
C ASP A 593 17.54 -8.46 -10.26
N LEU A 594 17.24 -7.25 -9.79
CA LEU A 594 18.23 -6.24 -9.42
C LEU A 594 18.17 -6.05 -7.90
N THR A 595 19.25 -6.39 -7.22
CA THR A 595 19.32 -6.24 -5.76
C THR A 595 20.57 -5.47 -5.34
N SER A 596 20.49 -4.86 -4.16
CA SER A 596 21.63 -4.16 -3.55
C SER A 596 22.12 -4.94 -2.34
N ILE A 597 23.40 -5.30 -2.32
CA ILE A 597 24.05 -6.11 -1.29
C ILE A 597 25.14 -5.26 -0.63
N LEU A 598 25.16 -5.23 0.69
CA LEU A 598 26.17 -4.51 1.45
C LEU A 598 27.39 -5.40 1.64
N VAL A 599 28.58 -4.88 1.35
CA VAL A 599 29.84 -5.59 1.59
C VAL A 599 30.16 -5.55 3.07
N SER A 600 30.18 -6.73 3.70
CA SER A 600 30.60 -6.85 5.09
C SER A 600 32.03 -6.36 5.27
N PRO A 601 32.37 -5.62 6.35
CA PRO A 601 33.75 -5.24 6.66
C PRO A 601 34.72 -6.42 6.80
N TYR A 602 34.20 -7.63 6.94
CA TYR A 602 34.97 -8.88 7.11
C TYR A 602 35.03 -9.74 5.85
N SER A 603 34.51 -9.24 4.73
CA SER A 603 34.47 -9.99 3.48
C SER A 603 35.87 -10.21 2.91
N ASP A 604 36.18 -11.44 2.49
CA ASP A 604 37.43 -11.80 1.79
C ASP A 604 37.60 -11.11 0.43
N TYR A 605 36.59 -10.36 -0.01
CA TYR A 605 36.55 -9.65 -1.28
C TYR A 605 37.06 -8.21 -1.20
N ILE A 606 37.27 -7.70 0.01
CA ILE A 606 37.76 -6.33 0.24
C ILE A 606 39.15 -6.15 -0.32
N GLY A 607 39.41 -4.99 -0.95
CA GLY A 607 40.68 -4.62 -1.54
C GLY A 607 41.00 -5.30 -2.88
N LYS A 608 40.11 -6.16 -3.40
CA LYS A 608 40.26 -6.82 -4.70
C LYS A 608 39.46 -6.09 -5.77
N SER A 609 39.93 -6.11 -7.00
CA SER A 609 39.22 -5.53 -8.15
C SER A 609 38.09 -6.43 -8.64
N LEU A 610 37.07 -5.83 -9.26
CA LEU A 610 35.98 -6.60 -9.88
C LEU A 610 36.46 -7.59 -10.92
N GLY A 611 37.57 -7.28 -11.62
CA GLY A 611 38.19 -8.19 -12.59
C GLY A 611 38.80 -9.42 -11.94
N GLU A 612 39.53 -9.26 -10.81
CA GLU A 612 40.09 -10.39 -10.06
C GLU A 612 38.99 -11.26 -9.45
N LEU A 613 37.89 -10.65 -9.00
CA LEU A 613 36.80 -11.36 -8.34
C LEU A 613 35.90 -12.13 -9.31
N SER A 614 35.88 -11.75 -10.57
CA SER A 614 35.16 -12.45 -11.66
C SER A 614 33.75 -12.91 -11.27
N PHE A 615 32.95 -12.06 -10.63
CA PHE A 615 31.63 -12.39 -10.08
C PHE A 615 30.67 -12.98 -11.10
N ARG A 616 30.80 -12.57 -12.38
CA ARG A 616 30.00 -13.12 -13.46
C ARG A 616 30.32 -14.61 -13.72
N GLN A 617 31.58 -15.01 -13.61
CA GLN A 617 32.00 -16.40 -13.83
C GLN A 617 31.71 -17.28 -12.62
N ASN A 618 31.93 -16.74 -11.41
CA ASN A 618 31.83 -17.50 -10.17
C ASN A 618 30.39 -17.64 -9.65
N PHE A 619 29.55 -16.61 -9.84
CA PHE A 619 28.19 -16.57 -9.30
C PHE A 619 27.12 -16.26 -10.36
N GLY A 620 27.49 -15.97 -11.60
CA GLY A 620 26.55 -15.59 -12.66
C GLY A 620 25.95 -14.19 -12.50
N VAL A 621 26.44 -13.36 -11.55
CA VAL A 621 25.92 -12.02 -11.28
C VAL A 621 26.77 -10.94 -11.93
N ASN A 622 26.11 -9.83 -12.35
CA ASN A 622 26.80 -8.65 -12.86
C ASN A 622 26.63 -7.47 -11.88
N VAL A 623 27.74 -6.84 -11.51
CA VAL A 623 27.72 -5.59 -10.72
C VAL A 623 27.45 -4.43 -11.67
N VAL A 624 26.33 -3.74 -11.47
CA VAL A 624 25.89 -2.61 -12.31
C VAL A 624 26.14 -1.25 -11.68
N ALA A 625 26.22 -1.19 -10.33
CA ALA A 625 26.63 0.03 -9.63
C ALA A 625 27.29 -0.31 -8.29
N ILE A 626 28.13 0.58 -7.80
CA ILE A 626 28.70 0.58 -6.46
C ILE A 626 28.32 1.91 -5.81
N THR A 627 27.63 1.86 -4.67
CA THR A 627 27.37 3.04 -3.84
C THR A 627 28.33 3.01 -2.65
N ARG A 628 29.18 4.02 -2.56
CA ARG A 628 30.24 4.17 -1.57
C ARG A 628 30.04 5.47 -0.79
N GLY A 629 29.43 5.39 0.38
CA GLY A 629 28.94 6.59 1.07
C GLY A 629 27.89 7.32 0.19
N ASP A 630 28.16 8.58 -0.12
CA ASP A 630 27.29 9.40 -1.00
C ASP A 630 27.66 9.29 -2.49
N LEU A 631 28.76 8.57 -2.80
CA LEU A 631 29.25 8.40 -4.16
C LEU A 631 28.57 7.22 -4.85
N ASN A 632 28.05 7.42 -6.07
CA ASN A 632 27.49 6.38 -6.91
C ASN A 632 28.37 6.15 -8.16
N ILE A 633 28.99 4.98 -8.25
CA ILE A 633 29.80 4.55 -9.40
C ILE A 633 28.90 3.66 -10.26
N TYR A 634 28.43 4.19 -11.39
CA TYR A 634 27.61 3.44 -12.35
C TYR A 634 28.50 2.72 -13.36
N ILE A 635 28.11 1.46 -13.67
CA ILE A 635 28.84 0.58 -14.61
C ILE A 635 30.35 0.54 -14.26
N PRO A 636 30.69 0.04 -13.05
CA PRO A 636 32.08 0.04 -12.57
C PRO A 636 32.97 -0.74 -13.53
N LYS A 637 34.20 -0.24 -13.74
CA LYS A 637 35.21 -0.88 -14.57
C LYS A 637 35.74 -2.14 -13.86
N SER A 638 36.33 -3.06 -14.61
CA SER A 638 36.96 -4.27 -14.06
C SER A 638 38.12 -3.96 -13.08
N SER A 639 38.73 -2.79 -13.18
CA SER A 639 39.77 -2.30 -12.27
C SER A 639 39.23 -1.68 -10.97
N GLU A 640 37.91 -1.51 -10.82
CA GLU A 640 37.31 -0.95 -9.62
C GLU A 640 37.43 -1.93 -8.46
N HIS A 641 37.90 -1.45 -7.31
CA HIS A 641 38.11 -2.25 -6.10
C HIS A 641 36.89 -2.17 -5.19
N ILE A 642 36.67 -3.21 -4.40
CA ILE A 642 35.60 -3.29 -3.41
C ILE A 642 36.14 -2.90 -2.05
N TYR A 643 35.40 -2.04 -1.35
CA TYR A 643 35.75 -1.55 -0.02
C TYR A 643 34.69 -1.90 1.03
N PRO A 644 35.05 -1.85 2.32
CA PRO A 644 34.08 -2.04 3.41
C PRO A 644 32.91 -1.09 3.30
N GLN A 645 31.69 -1.62 3.53
CA GLN A 645 30.43 -0.87 3.45
C GLN A 645 30.05 -0.38 2.05
N ASP A 646 30.75 -0.78 0.98
CA ASP A 646 30.26 -0.60 -0.37
C ASP A 646 28.91 -1.32 -0.54
N LYS A 647 27.94 -0.65 -1.15
CA LYS A 647 26.66 -1.23 -1.51
C LYS A 647 26.71 -1.59 -2.99
N LEU A 648 26.87 -2.89 -3.27
CA LEU A 648 26.91 -3.40 -4.64
C LEU A 648 25.49 -3.58 -5.17
N THR A 649 25.15 -2.91 -6.25
CA THR A 649 23.92 -3.17 -7.01
C THR A 649 24.23 -4.19 -8.08
N VAL A 650 23.61 -5.37 -7.99
CA VAL A 650 23.89 -6.54 -8.83
C VAL A 650 22.65 -7.06 -9.53
N VAL A 651 22.84 -7.62 -10.73
CA VAL A 651 21.81 -8.26 -11.56
C VAL A 651 22.13 -9.74 -11.69
N GLY A 652 21.12 -10.58 -11.44
CA GLY A 652 21.21 -12.04 -11.59
C GLY A 652 19.85 -12.70 -11.36
N THR A 653 19.79 -14.04 -11.46
CA THR A 653 18.59 -14.79 -11.04
C THR A 653 18.50 -14.86 -9.52
N ASP A 654 17.30 -15.11 -8.96
CA ASP A 654 17.10 -15.20 -7.51
C ASP A 654 18.08 -16.16 -6.80
N THR A 655 18.36 -17.31 -7.43
CA THR A 655 19.31 -18.29 -6.90
C THR A 655 20.74 -17.76 -6.90
N GLN A 656 21.17 -17.10 -7.99
CA GLN A 656 22.48 -16.50 -8.12
C GLN A 656 22.70 -15.35 -7.12
N LEU A 657 21.67 -14.51 -6.95
CA LEU A 657 21.71 -13.38 -6.02
C LEU A 657 21.76 -13.84 -4.55
N GLN A 658 21.07 -14.92 -4.19
CA GLN A 658 21.15 -15.51 -2.85
C GLN A 658 22.52 -16.14 -2.57
N GLU A 659 23.09 -16.91 -3.52
CA GLU A 659 24.40 -17.49 -3.36
C GLU A 659 25.49 -16.41 -3.23
N PHE A 660 25.40 -15.38 -4.07
CA PHE A 660 26.29 -14.23 -4.02
C PHE A 660 26.19 -13.46 -2.70
N ARG A 661 24.96 -13.20 -2.20
CA ARG A 661 24.71 -12.55 -0.93
C ARG A 661 25.34 -13.32 0.22
N ASN A 662 25.04 -14.62 0.32
CA ASN A 662 25.54 -15.47 1.40
C ASN A 662 27.07 -15.45 1.48
N ARG A 663 27.74 -15.34 0.33
CA ARG A 663 29.21 -15.29 0.27
C ARG A 663 29.79 -13.91 0.62
N ILE A 664 29.11 -12.82 0.26
CA ILE A 664 29.59 -11.45 0.55
C ILE A 664 29.29 -11.04 1.99
N GLU A 665 28.13 -11.49 2.53
CA GLU A 665 27.69 -11.22 3.89
C GLU A 665 28.23 -12.26 4.90
N ASP A 666 28.82 -13.39 4.44
CA ASP A 666 29.26 -14.50 5.28
C ASP A 666 30.43 -14.07 6.22
N VAL A 667 30.10 -13.93 7.49
CA VAL A 667 31.06 -13.69 8.56
C VAL A 667 31.55 -15.06 9.02
N LYS A 668 32.77 -15.45 8.66
CA LYS A 668 33.41 -16.60 9.33
C LYS A 668 33.51 -16.29 10.81
N ASN A 669 32.75 -17.02 11.62
CA ASN A 669 32.88 -17.05 13.09
C ASN A 669 34.30 -17.46 13.48
N THR A 670 35.18 -16.51 13.66
CA THR A 670 36.47 -16.68 14.34
C THR A 670 36.45 -15.85 15.61
N SER A 671 36.48 -16.55 16.72
CA SER A 671 36.39 -16.05 18.10
C SER A 671 37.55 -15.11 18.56
N ASP A 672 38.44 -14.71 17.66
CA ASP A 672 39.56 -13.83 17.95
C ASP A 672 39.50 -12.42 17.29
N MET A 673 38.37 -12.07 16.64
CA MET A 673 38.30 -10.86 15.82
C MET A 673 37.65 -9.64 16.50
N ASP A 674 37.16 -9.73 17.73
CA ASP A 674 36.55 -8.60 18.45
C ASP A 674 37.53 -7.41 18.73
N ALA A 675 38.82 -7.62 18.57
CA ALA A 675 39.84 -6.61 18.79
C ALA A 675 40.24 -5.80 17.54
N VAL A 676 40.01 -6.35 16.32
CA VAL A 676 40.35 -5.70 15.03
C VAL A 676 39.20 -4.82 14.52
N ASP A 677 38.01 -5.02 15.04
CA ASP A 677 36.74 -4.64 14.48
C ASP A 677 36.37 -3.16 14.56
N LYS A 678 37.10 -2.36 15.27
CA LYS A 678 36.73 -0.93 15.47
C LYS A 678 37.62 0.07 14.75
N LYS A 679 38.55 -0.37 13.93
CA LYS A 679 39.64 0.48 13.47
C LYS A 679 39.54 0.99 12.02
N ILE A 680 38.93 0.29 11.09
CA ILE A 680 38.88 0.70 9.66
C ILE A 680 37.52 1.26 9.31
N THR A 681 37.47 2.52 8.87
CA THR A 681 36.26 3.23 8.47
C THR A 681 36.46 3.98 7.17
N LEU A 682 35.36 4.18 6.40
CA LEU A 682 35.32 5.10 5.27
C LEU A 682 34.87 6.47 5.78
N HIS A 683 35.62 7.51 5.43
CA HIS A 683 35.30 8.90 5.72
C HIS A 683 35.34 9.73 4.45
N SER A 684 34.42 10.71 4.33
CA SER A 684 34.50 11.75 3.31
C SER A 684 34.68 13.11 3.96
N PHE A 685 35.47 13.97 3.33
CA PHE A 685 35.69 15.34 3.76
C PHE A 685 35.99 16.24 2.57
N THR A 686 35.66 17.51 2.71
CA THR A 686 36.01 18.53 1.70
C THR A 686 37.34 19.14 2.05
N VAL A 687 38.25 19.22 1.07
CA VAL A 687 39.57 19.87 1.23
C VAL A 687 39.35 21.37 1.40
N ASP A 688 39.73 21.88 2.56
CA ASP A 688 39.73 23.31 2.92
C ASP A 688 41.14 23.90 2.95
N GLU A 689 41.24 25.18 3.29
CA GLU A 689 42.56 25.87 3.37
C GLU A 689 43.45 25.35 4.50
N GLU A 690 42.87 24.71 5.51
CA GLU A 690 43.58 24.17 6.68
C GLU A 690 44.06 22.73 6.47
N PHE A 691 43.65 22.10 5.34
CA PHE A 691 44.02 20.72 5.05
C PHE A 691 45.54 20.56 4.86
N ARG A 692 46.15 19.76 5.69
CA ARG A 692 47.61 19.57 5.79
C ARG A 692 48.31 19.20 4.48
N PHE A 693 47.63 18.48 3.58
CA PHE A 693 48.17 17.97 2.31
C PHE A 693 47.65 18.75 1.10
N LEU A 694 47.12 19.95 1.31
CA LEU A 694 46.65 20.82 0.24
C LEU A 694 47.78 21.06 -0.80
N ASN A 695 47.50 20.92 -2.08
CA ASN A 695 48.42 21.03 -3.20
C ASN A 695 49.56 19.99 -3.24
N GLN A 696 49.51 18.92 -2.40
CA GLN A 696 50.45 17.79 -2.49
C GLN A 696 49.80 16.67 -3.30
N THR A 697 50.65 15.83 -3.91
CA THR A 697 50.14 14.61 -4.59
C THR A 697 49.79 13.53 -3.56
N ILE A 698 48.96 12.57 -3.97
CA ILE A 698 48.63 11.40 -3.13
C ILE A 698 49.90 10.67 -2.69
N ALA A 699 50.91 10.55 -3.57
CA ALA A 699 52.17 9.95 -3.24
C ALA A 699 52.97 10.78 -2.20
N GLN A 700 52.97 12.13 -2.34
CA GLN A 700 53.71 13.01 -1.41
C GLN A 700 53.04 13.10 -0.04
N SER A 701 51.77 12.85 0.08
CA SER A 701 51.03 12.85 1.36
C SER A 701 51.40 11.68 2.27
N HIS A 702 52.01 10.61 1.72
CA HIS A 702 52.33 9.37 2.44
C HIS A 702 51.19 8.81 3.30
N LEU A 703 49.91 9.01 2.87
CA LEU A 703 48.73 8.63 3.64
C LEU A 703 48.70 7.12 3.91
N GLY A 704 49.13 6.29 2.95
CA GLY A 704 49.21 4.83 3.13
C GLY A 704 50.27 4.40 4.15
N GLU A 705 51.48 4.99 4.08
CA GLU A 705 52.62 4.54 4.88
C GLU A 705 52.62 5.09 6.30
N LYS A 706 52.19 6.35 6.49
CA LYS A 706 52.28 7.05 7.80
C LYS A 706 50.96 7.08 8.56
N HIS A 707 49.82 7.02 7.83
CA HIS A 707 48.53 7.20 8.42
C HIS A 707 47.58 6.00 8.21
N ASP A 708 48.08 4.86 7.74
CA ASP A 708 47.30 3.64 7.50
C ASP A 708 46.00 3.94 6.79
N SER A 709 46.03 4.84 5.78
CA SER A 709 44.83 5.36 5.12
C SER A 709 45.02 5.44 3.61
N ILE A 710 44.01 5.07 2.85
CA ILE A 710 44.04 5.03 1.40
C ILE A 710 42.97 5.97 0.85
N VAL A 711 43.32 6.85 -0.10
CA VAL A 711 42.36 7.67 -0.86
C VAL A 711 41.64 6.78 -1.87
N VAL A 712 40.34 6.77 -1.80
CA VAL A 712 39.49 5.86 -2.58
C VAL A 712 38.83 6.57 -3.75
N ALA A 713 38.51 7.86 -3.60
CA ALA A 713 37.96 8.69 -4.64
C ALA A 713 38.18 10.18 -4.33
N ILE A 714 38.29 10.99 -5.37
CA ILE A 714 38.27 12.45 -5.31
C ILE A 714 37.25 12.94 -6.33
N GLU A 715 36.32 13.78 -5.89
CA GLU A 715 35.37 14.48 -6.74
C GLU A 715 35.74 15.97 -6.78
N ARG A 716 35.84 16.51 -7.98
CA ARG A 716 36.18 17.90 -8.25
C ARG A 716 35.21 18.48 -9.25
N ASN A 717 34.51 19.56 -8.89
CA ASN A 717 33.49 20.20 -9.73
C ASN A 717 32.37 19.22 -10.19
N ASP A 718 31.89 18.39 -9.28
CA ASP A 718 30.88 17.35 -9.52
C ASP A 718 31.33 16.24 -10.51
N GLU A 719 32.64 16.15 -10.83
CA GLU A 719 33.23 15.06 -11.64
C GLU A 719 34.23 14.24 -10.85
N LEU A 720 34.13 12.91 -10.99
CA LEU A 720 35.08 11.94 -10.40
C LEU A 720 36.40 11.97 -11.12
N ILE A 721 37.48 12.23 -10.39
CA ILE A 721 38.83 12.22 -10.92
C ILE A 721 39.40 10.78 -10.88
N THR A 722 40.03 10.37 -11.98
CA THR A 722 40.80 9.12 -12.00
C THR A 722 42.00 9.26 -11.08
N LEU A 723 42.03 8.45 -10.02
CA LEU A 723 43.13 8.49 -9.04
C LEU A 723 44.42 7.92 -9.65
N ASP A 724 45.48 8.70 -9.59
CA ASP A 724 46.85 8.27 -9.81
C ASP A 724 47.72 8.79 -8.66
N LYS A 725 48.87 8.20 -8.46
CA LYS A 725 49.85 8.62 -7.45
C LYS A 725 50.25 10.10 -7.55
N ASP A 726 50.15 10.67 -8.75
CA ASP A 726 50.46 12.07 -9.06
C ASP A 726 49.23 13.00 -8.96
N THR A 727 48.07 12.48 -8.60
CA THR A 727 46.85 13.30 -8.39
C THR A 727 47.05 14.21 -7.14
N THR A 728 46.84 15.52 -7.32
CA THR A 728 46.99 16.52 -6.26
C THR A 728 45.66 16.84 -5.60
N PHE A 729 45.69 17.09 -4.26
CA PHE A 729 44.54 17.60 -3.53
C PHE A 729 44.38 19.09 -3.80
N GLN A 730 43.21 19.51 -4.24
CA GLN A 730 42.90 20.93 -4.48
C GLN A 730 41.81 21.42 -3.54
N LEU A 731 41.76 22.71 -3.31
CA LEU A 731 40.74 23.35 -2.48
C LEU A 731 39.35 23.08 -3.09
N GLY A 732 38.43 22.60 -2.24
CA GLY A 732 37.06 22.23 -2.65
C GLY A 732 36.88 20.79 -3.15
N ASP A 733 37.95 19.98 -3.25
CA ASP A 733 37.85 18.57 -3.56
C ASP A 733 37.06 17.83 -2.46
N LEU A 734 36.11 17.00 -2.83
CA LEU A 734 35.49 16.04 -1.91
C LEU A 734 36.27 14.72 -2.00
N VAL A 735 36.95 14.37 -0.89
CA VAL A 735 37.87 13.22 -0.82
C VAL A 735 37.26 12.11 0.03
N TRP A 736 37.26 10.89 -0.48
CA TRP A 736 36.94 9.68 0.30
C TRP A 736 38.19 8.93 0.66
N ILE A 737 38.33 8.64 1.96
CA ILE A 737 39.50 7.96 2.54
C ILE A 737 39.04 6.76 3.37
N VAL A 738 39.72 5.64 3.20
CA VAL A 738 39.54 4.42 4.01
C VAL A 738 40.78 4.23 4.86
N GLY A 739 40.60 4.05 6.14
CA GLY A 739 41.71 3.81 7.05
C GLY A 739 41.29 3.68 8.52
N ASN A 740 42.28 3.66 9.42
CA ASN A 740 42.02 3.61 10.85
C ASN A 740 41.35 4.89 11.31
N ARG A 741 40.21 4.77 12.01
CA ARG A 741 39.37 5.88 12.49
C ARG A 741 40.17 6.92 13.31
N GLU A 742 41.10 6.49 14.15
CA GLU A 742 41.94 7.38 14.96
C GLU A 742 42.94 8.13 14.08
N LYS A 743 43.57 7.42 13.11
CA LYS A 743 44.50 8.00 12.15
C LYS A 743 43.85 8.96 11.16
N ILE A 744 42.65 8.66 10.74
CA ILE A 744 41.84 9.59 9.89
C ILE A 744 41.49 10.87 10.67
N ARG A 745 41.18 10.76 11.97
CA ARG A 745 40.97 11.94 12.81
C ARG A 745 42.23 12.77 12.95
N GLU A 746 43.40 12.15 13.09
CA GLU A 746 44.68 12.85 13.10
C GLU A 746 44.96 13.62 11.80
N ILE A 747 44.47 13.11 10.64
CA ILE A 747 44.58 13.80 9.35
C ILE A 747 43.65 15.01 9.28
N LEU A 748 42.44 14.90 9.85
CA LEU A 748 41.38 15.89 9.71
C LEU A 748 41.33 16.94 10.84
N TYR A 749 41.81 16.63 12.06
CA TYR A 749 41.55 17.43 13.25
C TYR A 749 42.81 17.74 14.12
N LEU A 750 44.02 17.48 13.61
CA LEU A 750 45.21 17.96 14.29
C LEU A 750 45.53 19.42 13.91
N THR A 751 44.89 20.32 14.65
CA THR A 751 45.48 21.59 15.07
C THR A 751 46.10 21.42 16.42
#